data_745bbbaa83b04cfabe1f6f00e38534f9
#
_entry.id   745bbbaa83b04cfabe1f6f00e38534f9
#
_cell.length_a   1.000
_cell.length_b   1.000
_cell.length_c   1.000
_cell.angle_alpha   90.00
_cell.angle_beta   90.00
_cell.angle_gamma   90.00
#
_symmetry.space_group_name_H-M   'P 1'
#
loop_
_entity.id
_entity.type
_entity.pdbx_description
1 polymer ?
#
loop_
_entity_poly.entity_id
_entity_poly.type
_entity_poly.pdbx_seq_one_letter_code
_entity_poly.pdbx_strand_id
1 'polypeptide(L)'
;MKQKLSNYIAEKLLASGITDVFMITGGGAMHLDDALGHQEGLHCLYNHHEQACAMAAEAYARIHNKIAAVCVTTGPGGINAMNGVAGGFLDSIPMFVISGQVRYDTTARSTGLHLRAMGDQEYDITKSVANMTKYCEMVIDPMRIRFCVEKALYLAYNGRPGPTWLDIPLNVQAAMIETDDLIGFDPEDYEAGGTGWAAESASEIPEDTAGKGEFRAKLPARVTKETARAIIEKVRTSKRPVINAGNGIRIGAAHDVFMRVVEKLGIPVVTGADSIDCIYDDHPLYIGKGGNVGDRPGNFAIQNSDLVLSLGSRLSFRQVGYRFTTWAREAYVIVNDIDAEELKKPTLHVDMPVHADVKDLLTVMDEVLSEEGKADGAASMTQEYKDAQAEWLRICQGWKHDYPVVLPKHMNGGTETEANVYAFAYEMSRRLNENQIVVVGNGSANVVCGHANIVKKGQRFISNSGIASMGYGLPASIGACVADHSQDIILITGDGSIQMNLQELETVVSHRMPIKIFIINNGGYHSIRQTQKNFFGEPLIGIGVDSGDLGFPSMEKLAWAYGFPYVAIHGNKELGEKVEETLAMDGPVICEVFVTLDQNFEPKSAAKRLPDGTLVSPPLEDLSPFLPDEEMDRIMLIPRIKK
;
A
#
# COMPACT_ATOMS: atom_id res chain seq x y z
N MET A 1 36.74 -18.67 1.39
CA MET A 1 37.31 -18.05 0.14
C MET A 1 37.50 -16.55 0.38
N LYS A 2 38.66 -15.98 -0.01
CA LYS A 2 38.92 -14.56 0.21
C LYS A 2 38.24 -13.68 -0.82
N GLN A 3 37.40 -12.74 -0.38
CA GLN A 3 36.54 -11.92 -1.23
C GLN A 3 36.38 -10.51 -0.64
N LYS A 4 36.10 -9.50 -1.50
CA LYS A 4 35.72 -8.14 -1.06
C LYS A 4 34.31 -8.18 -0.49
N LEU A 5 34.09 -7.56 0.67
CA LEU A 5 32.81 -7.57 1.39
C LEU A 5 31.65 -7.08 0.53
N SER A 6 31.84 -5.99 -0.25
CA SER A 6 30.76 -5.49 -1.13
C SER A 6 30.36 -6.51 -2.21
N ASN A 7 31.32 -7.30 -2.76
CA ASN A 7 31.00 -8.36 -3.71
C ASN A 7 30.21 -9.51 -3.04
N TYR A 8 30.60 -9.86 -1.80
CA TYR A 8 29.84 -10.82 -0.99
C TYR A 8 28.39 -10.40 -0.80
N ILE A 9 28.13 -9.10 -0.51
CA ILE A 9 26.77 -8.58 -0.39
C ILE A 9 26.01 -8.78 -1.71
N ALA A 10 26.57 -8.38 -2.84
CA ALA A 10 25.91 -8.49 -4.14
C ALA A 10 25.55 -9.95 -4.47
N GLU A 11 26.49 -10.90 -4.29
CA GLU A 11 26.23 -12.33 -4.44
C GLU A 11 25.16 -12.83 -3.48
N LYS A 12 25.17 -12.38 -2.21
CA LYS A 12 24.22 -12.81 -1.21
C LYS A 12 22.80 -12.33 -1.51
N LEU A 13 22.64 -11.11 -2.00
CA LEU A 13 21.34 -10.59 -2.44
C LEU A 13 20.77 -11.42 -3.58
N LEU A 14 21.58 -11.69 -4.60
CA LEU A 14 21.18 -12.53 -5.73
C LEU A 14 20.81 -13.96 -5.27
N ALA A 15 21.63 -14.57 -4.42
CA ALA A 15 21.38 -15.90 -3.85
C ALA A 15 20.10 -15.95 -3.00
N SER A 16 19.67 -14.81 -2.47
CA SER A 16 18.41 -14.67 -1.71
C SER A 16 17.19 -14.37 -2.60
N GLY A 17 17.36 -14.39 -3.93
CA GLY A 17 16.30 -14.18 -4.91
C GLY A 17 15.97 -12.71 -5.19
N ILE A 18 16.81 -11.77 -4.76
CA ILE A 18 16.72 -10.35 -5.12
C ILE A 18 17.43 -10.20 -6.46
N THR A 19 16.70 -9.77 -7.48
CA THR A 19 17.20 -9.59 -8.85
C THR A 19 17.30 -8.13 -9.27
N ASP A 20 16.63 -7.24 -8.55
CA ASP A 20 16.52 -5.82 -8.92
C ASP A 20 16.91 -4.93 -7.74
N VAL A 21 17.71 -3.89 -8.03
CA VAL A 21 18.18 -2.90 -7.06
C VAL A 21 17.89 -1.50 -7.61
N PHE A 22 17.16 -0.71 -6.84
CA PHE A 22 16.87 0.69 -7.17
C PHE A 22 17.89 1.58 -6.49
N MET A 23 18.62 2.40 -7.24
CA MET A 23 19.78 3.06 -6.67
C MET A 23 20.18 4.38 -7.32
N ILE A 24 20.97 5.15 -6.58
CA ILE A 24 21.77 6.27 -7.08
C ILE A 24 23.18 6.07 -6.57
N THR A 25 24.14 6.20 -7.47
CA THR A 25 25.56 6.10 -7.14
C THR A 25 26.06 7.29 -6.32
N GLY A 26 27.00 7.05 -5.41
CA GLY A 26 27.60 8.12 -4.63
C GLY A 26 28.90 7.74 -3.92
N GLY A 27 29.73 8.73 -3.59
CA GLY A 27 31.06 8.50 -3.03
C GLY A 27 31.09 7.65 -1.77
N GLY A 28 30.09 7.78 -0.88
CA GLY A 28 30.00 6.98 0.33
C GLY A 28 29.59 5.53 0.10
N ALA A 29 29.03 5.20 -1.07
CA ALA A 29 28.61 3.85 -1.45
C ALA A 29 29.45 3.24 -2.58
N MET A 30 30.57 3.88 -2.99
CA MET A 30 31.28 3.55 -4.23
C MET A 30 31.66 2.07 -4.38
N HIS A 31 31.96 1.36 -3.30
CA HIS A 31 32.27 -0.08 -3.39
C HIS A 31 31.02 -0.95 -3.47
N LEU A 32 29.89 -0.50 -2.90
CA LEU A 32 28.59 -1.13 -3.09
C LEU A 32 28.09 -0.92 -4.52
N ASP A 33 28.19 0.31 -5.02
CA ASP A 33 27.80 0.69 -6.38
C ASP A 33 28.52 -0.16 -7.43
N ASP A 34 29.86 -0.28 -7.28
CA ASP A 34 30.70 -1.11 -8.15
C ASP A 34 30.32 -2.60 -8.09
N ALA A 35 30.14 -3.13 -6.87
CA ALA A 35 29.83 -4.53 -6.68
C ALA A 35 28.43 -4.91 -7.18
N LEU A 36 27.42 -4.09 -6.89
CA LEU A 36 26.04 -4.33 -7.34
C LEU A 36 25.92 -4.17 -8.86
N GLY A 37 26.51 -3.10 -9.41
CA GLY A 37 26.44 -2.81 -10.84
C GLY A 37 27.16 -3.82 -11.74
N HIS A 38 28.18 -4.52 -11.23
CA HIS A 38 28.92 -5.55 -11.96
C HIS A 38 28.51 -7.00 -11.62
N GLN A 39 27.58 -7.20 -10.67
CA GLN A 39 27.12 -8.54 -10.33
C GLN A 39 26.23 -9.09 -11.45
N GLU A 40 26.70 -10.10 -12.15
CA GLU A 40 25.90 -10.82 -13.15
C GLU A 40 24.62 -11.39 -12.51
N GLY A 41 23.48 -11.13 -13.13
CA GLY A 41 22.16 -11.54 -12.61
C GLY A 41 21.46 -10.54 -11.72
N LEU A 42 22.12 -9.44 -11.30
CA LEU A 42 21.46 -8.27 -10.71
C LEU A 42 21.18 -7.21 -11.77
N HIS A 43 19.98 -6.68 -11.76
CA HIS A 43 19.58 -5.51 -12.55
C HIS A 43 19.54 -4.27 -11.65
N CYS A 44 20.44 -3.32 -11.89
CA CYS A 44 20.47 -2.05 -11.18
C CYS A 44 19.73 -0.98 -11.99
N LEU A 45 18.60 -0.49 -11.45
CA LEU A 45 17.88 0.65 -12.02
C LEU A 45 18.37 1.94 -11.34
N TYR A 46 18.91 2.85 -12.13
CA TYR A 46 19.41 4.14 -11.66
C TYR A 46 18.32 5.21 -11.81
N ASN A 47 17.81 5.68 -10.68
CA ASN A 47 16.85 6.78 -10.60
C ASN A 47 17.58 8.14 -10.52
N HIS A 48 16.83 9.24 -10.53
CA HIS A 48 17.34 10.60 -10.38
C HIS A 48 17.16 11.19 -8.98
N HIS A 49 16.46 10.47 -8.07
CA HIS A 49 16.28 10.86 -6.68
C HIS A 49 16.11 9.62 -5.79
N GLU A 50 16.73 9.61 -4.60
CA GLU A 50 16.70 8.46 -3.68
C GLU A 50 15.29 8.19 -3.12
N GLN A 51 14.46 9.21 -2.98
CA GLN A 51 13.04 9.04 -2.67
C GLN A 51 12.35 8.19 -3.73
N ALA A 52 12.67 8.42 -4.99
CA ALA A 52 12.13 7.65 -6.10
C ALA A 52 12.63 6.20 -6.08
N CYS A 53 13.92 5.97 -5.75
CA CYS A 53 14.44 4.60 -5.56
C CYS A 53 13.62 3.83 -4.54
N ALA A 54 13.37 4.42 -3.37
CA ALA A 54 12.63 3.76 -2.30
C ALA A 54 11.14 3.55 -2.64
N MET A 55 10.49 4.51 -3.31
CA MET A 55 9.10 4.38 -3.76
C MET A 55 8.94 3.36 -4.90
N ALA A 56 9.90 3.28 -5.82
CA ALA A 56 9.91 2.29 -6.89
C ALA A 56 10.12 0.87 -6.32
N ALA A 57 11.07 0.71 -5.41
CA ALA A 57 11.31 -0.55 -4.70
C ALA A 57 10.06 -1.02 -3.93
N GLU A 58 9.37 -0.11 -3.26
CA GLU A 58 8.14 -0.39 -2.53
C GLU A 58 7.05 -0.95 -3.46
N ALA A 59 6.80 -0.28 -4.59
CA ALA A 59 5.80 -0.73 -5.56
C ALA A 59 6.20 -2.06 -6.24
N TYR A 60 7.47 -2.25 -6.56
CA TYR A 60 8.01 -3.52 -7.05
C TYR A 60 7.70 -4.67 -6.08
N ALA A 61 7.94 -4.46 -4.78
CA ALA A 61 7.65 -5.46 -3.76
C ALA A 61 6.16 -5.78 -3.64
N ARG A 62 5.27 -4.79 -3.81
CA ARG A 62 3.81 -5.02 -3.85
C ARG A 62 3.35 -5.91 -4.99
N ILE A 63 4.01 -5.83 -6.15
CA ILE A 63 3.65 -6.63 -7.32
C ILE A 63 4.21 -8.06 -7.18
N HIS A 64 5.49 -8.19 -6.86
CA HIS A 64 6.17 -9.48 -6.81
C HIS A 64 5.96 -10.27 -5.51
N ASN A 65 5.52 -9.62 -4.43
CA ASN A 65 5.55 -10.18 -3.07
C ASN A 65 6.95 -10.69 -2.68
N LYS A 66 8.00 -9.97 -3.13
CA LYS A 66 9.41 -10.26 -2.83
C LYS A 66 10.05 -9.01 -2.22
N ILE A 67 11.16 -9.22 -1.54
CA ILE A 67 11.96 -8.09 -1.03
C ILE A 67 12.53 -7.32 -2.22
N ALA A 68 12.36 -6.00 -2.19
CA ALA A 68 13.05 -5.10 -3.10
C ALA A 68 14.28 -4.51 -2.42
N ALA A 69 15.37 -4.32 -3.17
CA ALA A 69 16.59 -3.72 -2.67
C ALA A 69 16.72 -2.25 -3.10
N VAL A 70 17.22 -1.43 -2.18
CA VAL A 70 17.57 -0.01 -2.41
C VAL A 70 19.01 0.21 -1.99
N CYS A 71 19.82 0.84 -2.85
CA CYS A 71 21.16 1.26 -2.48
C CYS A 71 21.32 2.78 -2.64
N VAL A 72 21.78 3.45 -1.58
CA VAL A 72 21.96 4.91 -1.53
C VAL A 72 23.27 5.28 -0.84
N THR A 73 23.75 6.49 -1.09
CA THR A 73 24.99 6.98 -0.47
C THR A 73 24.78 7.55 0.93
N THR A 74 25.86 7.96 1.57
CA THR A 74 25.86 8.57 2.91
C THR A 74 25.12 9.90 2.95
N GLY A 75 24.71 10.32 4.14
CA GLY A 75 24.10 11.63 4.41
C GLY A 75 22.81 11.87 3.63
N PRO A 76 22.79 12.81 2.66
CA PRO A 76 21.59 13.18 1.93
C PRO A 76 20.93 11.99 1.20
N GLY A 77 21.72 11.01 0.72
CA GLY A 77 21.17 9.83 0.04
C GLY A 77 20.24 9.04 0.94
N GLY A 78 20.67 8.69 2.16
CA GLY A 78 19.83 8.03 3.14
C GLY A 78 18.64 8.89 3.57
N ILE A 79 18.85 10.18 3.84
CA ILE A 79 17.79 11.11 4.28
C ILE A 79 16.68 11.22 3.21
N ASN A 80 17.04 11.32 1.95
CA ASN A 80 16.08 11.42 0.85
C ASN A 80 15.24 10.14 0.69
N ALA A 81 15.81 8.96 0.92
CA ALA A 81 15.10 7.69 0.81
C ALA A 81 14.03 7.46 1.89
N MET A 82 14.12 8.16 3.03
CA MET A 82 13.28 7.92 4.22
C MET A 82 11.78 7.96 3.92
N ASN A 83 11.31 8.84 3.06
CA ASN A 83 9.88 8.96 2.74
C ASN A 83 9.33 7.66 2.11
N GLY A 84 10.03 7.08 1.13
CA GLY A 84 9.61 5.82 0.52
C GLY A 84 9.70 4.64 1.50
N VAL A 85 10.74 4.62 2.34
CA VAL A 85 10.92 3.59 3.38
C VAL A 85 9.81 3.66 4.44
N ALA A 86 9.45 4.87 4.90
CA ALA A 86 8.33 5.06 5.82
C ALA A 86 6.99 4.58 5.21
N GLY A 87 6.80 4.77 3.90
CA GLY A 87 5.65 4.21 3.16
C GLY A 87 5.61 2.69 3.25
N GLY A 88 6.72 2.04 2.93
CA GLY A 88 6.85 0.59 3.04
C GLY A 88 6.61 0.07 4.46
N PHE A 89 7.09 0.77 5.49
CA PHE A 89 6.87 0.40 6.89
C PHE A 89 5.39 0.46 7.29
N LEU A 90 4.71 1.56 6.95
CA LEU A 90 3.30 1.74 7.32
C LEU A 90 2.37 0.79 6.58
N ASP A 91 2.70 0.44 5.33
CA ASP A 91 1.90 -0.46 4.51
C ASP A 91 2.38 -1.93 4.55
N SER A 92 3.37 -2.22 5.41
CA SER A 92 3.88 -3.59 5.63
C SER A 92 4.50 -4.21 4.38
N ILE A 93 5.32 -3.45 3.65
CA ILE A 93 5.99 -3.88 2.42
C ILE A 93 7.44 -4.28 2.72
N PRO A 94 7.88 -5.48 2.34
CA PRO A 94 9.23 -5.95 2.60
C PRO A 94 10.24 -5.22 1.71
N MET A 95 11.21 -4.53 2.33
CA MET A 95 12.28 -3.82 1.64
C MET A 95 13.61 -4.07 2.34
N PHE A 96 14.69 -4.15 1.58
CA PHE A 96 16.04 -4.18 2.08
C PHE A 96 16.78 -2.93 1.60
N VAL A 97 17.11 -2.04 2.53
CA VAL A 97 17.82 -0.80 2.22
C VAL A 97 19.28 -0.93 2.68
N ILE A 98 20.19 -0.55 1.81
CA ILE A 98 21.60 -0.47 2.12
C ILE A 98 22.10 0.94 1.83
N SER A 99 22.77 1.55 2.80
CA SER A 99 23.42 2.85 2.60
C SER A 99 24.93 2.73 2.79
N GLY A 100 25.65 3.51 1.99
CA GLY A 100 27.04 3.74 2.25
C GLY A 100 27.24 4.75 3.36
N GLN A 101 28.40 4.72 4.02
CA GLN A 101 28.80 5.67 5.05
C GLN A 101 30.27 6.06 4.83
N VAL A 102 30.68 7.20 5.35
CA VAL A 102 32.09 7.56 5.42
C VAL A 102 32.87 6.51 6.21
N ARG A 103 34.19 6.50 6.14
CA ARG A 103 35.01 5.56 6.94
C ARG A 103 34.63 5.64 8.41
N TYR A 104 34.48 4.48 9.06
CA TYR A 104 34.04 4.44 10.46
C TYR A 104 34.91 5.29 11.40
N ASP A 105 36.25 5.23 11.24
CA ASP A 105 37.22 6.00 12.02
C ASP A 105 37.12 7.51 11.85
N THR A 106 36.36 7.96 10.84
CA THR A 106 36.06 9.39 10.59
C THR A 106 34.64 9.78 11.00
N THR A 107 33.87 8.88 11.60
CA THR A 107 32.52 9.21 12.08
C THR A 107 32.55 9.80 13.50
N ALA A 108 31.58 10.67 13.80
CA ALA A 108 31.34 11.13 15.16
C ALA A 108 31.07 9.96 16.13
N ARG A 109 30.38 8.92 15.63
CA ARG A 109 30.04 7.70 16.39
C ARG A 109 31.30 6.98 16.91
N SER A 110 32.37 6.92 16.09
CA SER A 110 33.62 6.24 16.48
C SER A 110 34.34 6.91 17.67
N THR A 111 34.04 8.16 17.92
CA THR A 111 34.68 8.94 19.00
C THR A 111 33.98 8.76 20.36
N GLY A 112 32.76 8.26 20.41
CA GLY A 112 31.91 8.27 21.60
C GLY A 112 31.48 9.66 22.07
N LEU A 113 31.79 10.72 21.34
CA LEU A 113 31.43 12.09 21.69
C LEU A 113 30.11 12.53 21.05
N HIS A 114 29.45 13.52 21.66
CA HIS A 114 28.23 14.13 21.10
C HIS A 114 28.55 15.16 20.02
N LEU A 115 29.27 14.76 18.99
CA LEU A 115 29.50 15.58 17.80
C LEU A 115 28.30 15.50 16.85
N ARG A 116 28.08 16.59 16.08
CA ARG A 116 27.05 16.57 15.03
C ARG A 116 27.52 15.76 13.81
N ALA A 117 28.76 15.92 13.41
CA ALA A 117 29.47 15.21 12.36
C ALA A 117 30.98 15.41 12.54
N MET A 118 31.80 14.52 12.00
CA MET A 118 33.24 14.62 11.90
C MET A 118 33.70 14.34 10.46
N GLY A 119 33.13 13.33 9.82
CA GLY A 119 33.37 13.01 8.42
C GLY A 119 32.62 13.92 7.45
N ASP A 120 33.09 13.94 6.21
CA ASP A 120 32.46 14.72 5.14
C ASP A 120 31.12 14.09 4.75
N GLN A 121 30.03 14.87 4.80
CA GLN A 121 28.65 14.41 4.57
C GLN A 121 28.16 13.31 5.53
N GLU A 122 28.85 13.11 6.63
CA GLU A 122 28.45 12.11 7.65
C GLU A 122 27.07 12.41 8.21
N TYR A 123 26.26 11.37 8.28
CA TYR A 123 25.01 11.36 9.03
C TYR A 123 24.73 9.93 9.54
N ASP A 124 24.52 9.77 10.84
CA ASP A 124 24.13 8.49 11.41
C ASP A 124 22.66 8.18 11.12
N ILE A 125 22.43 7.62 9.94
CA ILE A 125 21.07 7.38 9.42
C ILE A 125 20.31 6.35 10.29
N THR A 126 21.01 5.42 10.96
CA THR A 126 20.40 4.38 11.78
C THR A 126 19.53 4.94 12.89
N LYS A 127 19.91 6.10 13.46
CA LYS A 127 19.11 6.78 14.49
C LYS A 127 17.80 7.35 13.96
N SER A 128 17.78 7.78 12.70
CA SER A 128 16.58 8.35 12.08
C SER A 128 15.62 7.28 11.57
N VAL A 129 16.13 6.17 11.03
CA VAL A 129 15.30 5.13 10.43
C VAL A 129 14.84 4.06 11.42
N ALA A 130 15.31 4.08 12.66
CA ALA A 130 14.95 3.11 13.70
C ALA A 130 13.42 2.99 13.92
N ASN A 131 12.66 4.07 13.72
CA ASN A 131 11.20 4.09 13.89
C ASN A 131 10.42 3.74 12.63
N MET A 132 11.10 3.50 11.51
CA MET A 132 10.47 3.17 10.23
C MET A 132 11.09 1.93 9.58
N THR A 133 11.79 1.11 10.38
CA THR A 133 12.37 -0.15 9.96
C THR A 133 12.15 -1.22 11.02
N LYS A 134 12.11 -2.48 10.62
CA LYS A 134 12.05 -3.61 11.54
C LYS A 134 13.42 -3.92 12.17
N TYR A 135 14.48 -3.54 11.48
CA TYR A 135 15.88 -3.68 11.90
C TYR A 135 16.74 -2.68 11.15
N CYS A 136 17.62 -2.01 11.87
CA CYS A 136 18.66 -1.20 11.27
C CYS A 136 19.96 -1.32 12.06
N GLU A 137 21.08 -1.37 11.34
CA GLU A 137 22.41 -1.47 11.95
C GLU A 137 23.46 -0.77 11.09
N MET A 138 24.41 -0.06 11.74
CA MET A 138 25.67 0.32 11.11
C MET A 138 26.66 -0.82 11.28
N VAL A 139 27.05 -1.45 10.18
CA VAL A 139 27.94 -2.63 10.19
C VAL A 139 29.40 -2.14 10.31
N ILE A 140 29.95 -2.18 11.50
CA ILE A 140 31.32 -1.69 11.79
C ILE A 140 32.37 -2.80 11.76
N ASP A 141 31.99 -4.05 12.00
CA ASP A 141 32.84 -5.23 11.89
C ASP A 141 32.55 -6.00 10.60
N PRO A 142 33.53 -6.10 9.67
CA PRO A 142 33.35 -6.86 8.43
C PRO A 142 32.95 -8.33 8.62
N MET A 143 33.36 -8.96 9.72
CA MET A 143 33.07 -10.37 9.99
C MET A 143 31.59 -10.62 10.35
N ARG A 144 30.85 -9.57 10.67
CA ARG A 144 29.41 -9.66 10.95
C ARG A 144 28.51 -9.52 9.73
N ILE A 145 29.09 -9.27 8.55
CA ILE A 145 28.28 -8.94 7.38
C ILE A 145 27.25 -10.02 7.01
N ARG A 146 27.65 -11.31 7.11
CA ARG A 146 26.73 -12.42 6.82
C ARG A 146 25.53 -12.41 7.76
N PHE A 147 25.80 -12.31 9.05
CA PHE A 147 24.77 -12.23 10.08
C PHE A 147 23.81 -11.05 9.83
N CYS A 148 24.35 -9.86 9.61
CA CYS A 148 23.56 -8.66 9.43
C CYS A 148 22.65 -8.74 8.18
N VAL A 149 23.18 -9.22 7.05
CA VAL A 149 22.39 -9.37 5.82
C VAL A 149 21.32 -10.44 5.97
N GLU A 150 21.67 -11.63 6.49
CA GLU A 150 20.71 -12.72 6.70
C GLU A 150 19.60 -12.32 7.67
N LYS A 151 19.94 -11.66 8.79
CA LYS A 151 18.98 -11.12 9.77
C LYS A 151 18.07 -10.06 9.13
N ALA A 152 18.64 -9.12 8.38
CA ALA A 152 17.87 -8.08 7.72
C ALA A 152 16.85 -8.66 6.71
N LEU A 153 17.28 -9.60 5.87
CA LEU A 153 16.40 -10.27 4.90
C LEU A 153 15.33 -11.12 5.59
N TYR A 154 15.70 -11.84 6.66
CA TYR A 154 14.74 -12.60 7.45
C TYR A 154 13.67 -11.70 8.05
N LEU A 155 14.06 -10.64 8.74
CA LEU A 155 13.13 -9.72 9.41
C LEU A 155 12.27 -8.91 8.42
N ALA A 156 12.79 -8.57 7.25
CA ALA A 156 12.00 -7.87 6.24
C ALA A 156 10.73 -8.63 5.84
N TYR A 157 10.78 -9.95 5.85
CA TYR A 157 9.70 -10.81 5.35
C TYR A 157 8.91 -11.54 6.43
N ASN A 158 9.56 -11.99 7.52
CA ASN A 158 8.92 -12.82 8.53
C ASN A 158 8.05 -12.02 9.51
N GLY A 159 6.90 -12.61 9.88
CA GLY A 159 5.87 -11.91 10.62
C GLY A 159 5.19 -10.85 9.74
N ARG A 160 4.81 -9.71 10.33
CA ARG A 160 4.36 -8.55 9.56
C ARG A 160 5.52 -8.00 8.74
N PRO A 161 5.47 -8.00 7.39
CA PRO A 161 6.59 -7.52 6.57
C PRO A 161 6.90 -6.04 6.78
N GLY A 162 8.11 -5.62 6.41
CA GLY A 162 8.51 -4.22 6.48
C GLY A 162 9.96 -4.00 6.12
N PRO A 163 10.40 -2.73 5.99
CA PRO A 163 11.76 -2.39 5.64
C PRO A 163 12.79 -2.79 6.70
N THR A 164 14.00 -3.11 6.25
CA THR A 164 15.22 -3.21 7.05
C THR A 164 16.32 -2.37 6.43
N TRP A 165 17.32 -1.95 7.21
CA TRP A 165 18.35 -1.02 6.76
C TRP A 165 19.73 -1.36 7.31
N LEU A 166 20.72 -1.52 6.43
CA LEU A 166 22.13 -1.64 6.82
C LEU A 166 22.92 -0.42 6.32
N ASP A 167 23.65 0.24 7.20
CA ASP A 167 24.54 1.36 6.92
C ASP A 167 25.99 0.86 6.97
N ILE A 168 26.74 0.96 5.85
CA ILE A 168 28.04 0.29 5.73
C ILE A 168 29.14 1.29 5.45
N PRO A 169 30.06 1.52 6.41
CA PRO A 169 31.21 2.40 6.24
C PRO A 169 32.15 1.97 5.10
N LEU A 170 32.75 2.94 4.40
CA LEU A 170 33.64 2.70 3.26
C LEU A 170 34.77 1.70 3.52
N ASN A 171 35.41 1.79 4.71
CA ASN A 171 36.47 0.84 5.08
C ASN A 171 35.92 -0.59 5.27
N VAL A 172 34.66 -0.74 5.66
CA VAL A 172 33.99 -2.04 5.77
C VAL A 172 33.60 -2.54 4.39
N GLN A 173 33.04 -1.69 3.51
CA GLN A 173 32.73 -2.05 2.13
C GLN A 173 33.94 -2.61 1.37
N ALA A 174 35.12 -2.00 1.61
CA ALA A 174 36.38 -2.37 0.95
C ALA A 174 37.12 -3.56 1.60
N ALA A 175 36.68 -4.02 2.76
CA ALA A 175 37.36 -5.06 3.51
C ALA A 175 37.43 -6.37 2.72
N MET A 176 38.59 -7.07 2.83
CA MET A 176 38.75 -8.43 2.33
C MET A 176 38.42 -9.40 3.44
N ILE A 177 37.41 -10.23 3.23
CA ILE A 177 36.89 -11.19 4.19
C ILE A 177 37.15 -12.63 3.74
N GLU A 178 37.32 -13.54 4.69
CA GLU A 178 37.27 -15.00 4.42
C GLU A 178 35.82 -15.48 4.61
N THR A 179 35.14 -15.81 3.52
CA THR A 179 33.71 -16.11 3.55
C THR A 179 33.36 -17.35 4.36
N ASP A 180 34.29 -18.28 4.47
CA ASP A 180 34.12 -19.54 5.21
C ASP A 180 34.15 -19.32 6.74
N ASP A 181 34.72 -18.20 7.19
CA ASP A 181 34.81 -17.83 8.62
C ASP A 181 33.60 -16.98 9.08
N LEU A 182 32.71 -16.60 8.16
CA LEU A 182 31.56 -15.76 8.47
C LEU A 182 30.48 -16.54 9.23
N ILE A 183 30.04 -15.99 10.35
CA ILE A 183 28.95 -16.51 11.14
C ILE A 183 27.61 -16.02 10.57
N GLY A 184 26.67 -16.94 10.38
CA GLY A 184 25.35 -16.64 9.86
C GLY A 184 24.35 -16.26 10.94
N PHE A 185 23.13 -15.96 10.50
CA PHE A 185 21.98 -15.74 11.36
C PHE A 185 21.21 -17.06 11.56
N ASP A 186 20.89 -17.37 12.81
CA ASP A 186 20.06 -18.52 13.20
C ASP A 186 18.65 -18.06 13.54
N PRO A 187 17.67 -18.28 12.63
CA PRO A 187 16.28 -17.92 12.88
C PRO A 187 15.65 -18.67 14.06
N GLU A 188 16.02 -19.93 14.30
CA GLU A 188 15.43 -20.74 15.38
C GLU A 188 15.85 -20.22 16.76
N ASP A 189 17.14 -19.93 16.95
CA ASP A 189 17.63 -19.29 18.17
C ASP A 189 16.96 -17.91 18.38
N TYR A 190 16.85 -17.13 17.30
CA TYR A 190 16.22 -15.81 17.36
C TYR A 190 14.75 -15.90 17.78
N GLU A 191 13.96 -16.79 17.20
CA GLU A 191 12.54 -16.98 17.52
C GLU A 191 12.35 -17.57 18.95
N ALA A 192 13.31 -18.34 19.44
CA ALA A 192 13.34 -18.83 20.82
C ALA A 192 13.70 -17.74 21.85
N GLY A 193 14.02 -16.52 21.41
CA GLY A 193 14.38 -15.39 22.29
C GLY A 193 15.88 -15.14 22.42
N GLY A 194 16.72 -15.89 21.70
CA GLY A 194 18.16 -15.68 21.58
C GLY A 194 18.52 -14.50 20.68
N THR A 195 19.81 -14.34 20.40
CA THR A 195 20.32 -13.26 19.54
C THR A 195 20.25 -13.60 18.05
N GLY A 196 20.10 -14.87 17.70
CA GLY A 196 20.25 -15.40 16.36
C GLY A 196 21.71 -15.52 15.89
N TRP A 197 22.69 -15.33 16.79
CA TRP A 197 24.12 -15.48 16.46
C TRP A 197 24.49 -16.95 16.51
N ALA A 198 24.80 -17.55 15.37
CA ALA A 198 24.99 -18.99 15.22
C ALA A 198 26.31 -19.55 15.80
N ALA A 199 27.05 -18.82 16.62
CA ALA A 199 28.31 -19.27 17.23
C ALA A 199 28.17 -19.64 18.71
N GLU A 200 28.85 -20.72 19.14
CA GLU A 200 28.87 -21.16 20.52
C GLU A 200 29.49 -20.16 21.53
N SER A 201 30.19 -19.12 21.05
CA SER A 201 30.79 -18.09 21.89
C SER A 201 30.03 -16.76 21.80
N ALA A 202 28.95 -16.66 22.55
CA ALA A 202 28.13 -15.44 22.70
C ALA A 202 28.83 -14.28 23.44
N SER A 203 30.16 -14.32 23.62
CA SER A 203 30.84 -13.44 24.57
C SER A 203 31.16 -12.03 24.10
N GLU A 204 30.96 -11.70 22.83
CA GLU A 204 31.34 -10.37 22.30
C GLU A 204 30.41 -9.83 21.20
N ILE A 205 29.11 -9.81 21.42
CA ILE A 205 28.30 -8.84 20.69
C ILE A 205 28.50 -7.51 21.43
N PRO A 206 29.14 -6.49 20.82
CA PRO A 206 29.26 -5.20 21.48
C PRO A 206 27.87 -4.69 21.86
N GLU A 207 27.66 -4.30 23.13
CA GLU A 207 26.35 -3.80 23.63
C GLU A 207 25.75 -2.65 22.82
N ASP A 208 26.56 -1.98 22.00
CA ASP A 208 26.15 -0.83 21.15
C ASP A 208 25.55 -1.26 19.80
N THR A 209 25.53 -2.55 19.47
CA THR A 209 25.02 -3.09 18.20
C THR A 209 23.62 -3.68 18.29
N ALA A 210 23.05 -3.81 19.47
CA ALA A 210 21.63 -4.07 19.62
C ALA A 210 20.89 -2.82 19.12
N GLY A 211 20.51 -2.82 17.87
CA GLY A 211 19.87 -1.68 17.23
C GLY A 211 18.67 -1.24 18.05
N LYS A 212 18.68 0.01 18.53
CA LYS A 212 17.55 0.63 19.24
C LYS A 212 16.28 0.75 18.38
N GLY A 213 16.22 0.07 17.24
CA GLY A 213 15.14 0.02 16.29
C GLY A 213 14.67 -1.40 15.97
N GLU A 214 15.06 -2.40 16.72
CA GLU A 214 14.58 -3.76 16.50
C GLU A 214 13.20 -3.96 17.14
N PHE A 215 12.18 -4.14 16.31
CA PHE A 215 10.83 -4.52 16.74
C PHE A 215 10.67 -6.04 16.59
N ARG A 216 10.81 -6.75 17.70
CA ARG A 216 10.58 -8.20 17.73
C ARG A 216 9.10 -8.49 17.92
N ALA A 217 8.39 -8.78 16.84
CA ALA A 217 7.00 -9.21 16.88
C ALA A 217 6.92 -10.71 17.18
N LYS A 218 5.92 -11.11 17.97
CA LYS A 218 5.61 -12.53 18.17
C LYS A 218 5.03 -13.09 16.87
N LEU A 219 5.66 -14.13 16.31
CA LEU A 219 5.11 -14.84 15.17
C LEU A 219 3.81 -15.57 15.54
N PRO A 220 2.81 -15.61 14.65
CA PRO A 220 1.60 -16.38 14.88
C PRO A 220 1.88 -17.89 14.84
N ALA A 221 1.15 -18.63 15.64
CA ALA A 221 1.14 -20.08 15.52
C ALA A 221 0.41 -20.53 14.23
N ARG A 222 0.71 -21.76 13.78
CA ARG A 222 -0.04 -22.37 12.68
C ARG A 222 -1.52 -22.50 13.04
N VAL A 223 -2.38 -22.26 12.04
CA VAL A 223 -3.82 -22.35 12.19
C VAL A 223 -4.24 -23.83 12.31
N THR A 224 -5.14 -24.13 13.26
CA THR A 224 -5.71 -25.47 13.39
C THR A 224 -7.03 -25.59 12.64
N LYS A 225 -7.41 -26.82 12.27
CA LYS A 225 -8.73 -27.08 11.68
C LYS A 225 -9.88 -26.73 12.62
N GLU A 226 -9.68 -26.81 13.93
CA GLU A 226 -10.65 -26.39 14.94
C GLU A 226 -10.93 -24.89 14.85
N THR A 227 -9.90 -24.07 14.73
CA THR A 227 -10.04 -22.61 14.53
C THR A 227 -10.80 -22.31 13.24
N ALA A 228 -10.43 -22.96 12.13
CA ALA A 228 -11.11 -22.77 10.85
C ALA A 228 -12.59 -23.20 10.92
N ARG A 229 -12.89 -24.35 11.53
CA ARG A 229 -14.27 -24.82 11.74
C ARG A 229 -15.08 -23.86 12.60
N ALA A 230 -14.51 -23.31 13.67
CA ALA A 230 -15.19 -22.35 14.53
C ALA A 230 -15.57 -21.07 13.76
N ILE A 231 -14.70 -20.57 12.88
CA ILE A 231 -14.98 -19.42 12.00
C ILE A 231 -16.07 -19.76 11.00
N ILE A 232 -15.94 -20.89 10.30
CA ILE A 232 -16.92 -21.34 9.29
C ILE A 232 -18.31 -21.53 9.92
N GLU A 233 -18.37 -22.11 11.11
CA GLU A 233 -19.64 -22.31 11.84
C GLU A 233 -20.28 -20.98 12.22
N LYS A 234 -19.50 -20.01 12.69
CA LYS A 234 -20.00 -18.65 12.97
C LYS A 234 -20.60 -18.01 11.71
N VAL A 235 -19.92 -18.11 10.57
CA VAL A 235 -20.44 -17.63 9.29
C VAL A 235 -21.76 -18.33 8.92
N ARG A 236 -21.83 -19.64 9.06
CA ARG A 236 -23.02 -20.44 8.72
C ARG A 236 -24.23 -20.21 9.61
N THR A 237 -24.00 -19.80 10.85
CA THR A 237 -25.05 -19.51 11.84
C THR A 237 -25.39 -18.02 11.94
N SER A 238 -24.86 -17.20 11.03
CA SER A 238 -25.19 -15.77 10.88
C SER A 238 -26.16 -15.55 9.72
N LYS A 239 -27.06 -14.60 9.85
CA LYS A 239 -28.06 -14.27 8.83
C LYS A 239 -27.57 -13.24 7.82
N ARG A 240 -26.68 -12.36 8.25
CA ARG A 240 -26.13 -11.24 7.45
C ARG A 240 -24.62 -11.14 7.55
N PRO A 241 -23.88 -12.24 7.26
CA PRO A 241 -22.42 -12.23 7.33
C PRO A 241 -21.82 -11.41 6.18
N VAL A 242 -20.66 -10.78 6.45
CA VAL A 242 -19.85 -10.03 5.46
C VAL A 242 -18.39 -10.35 5.64
N ILE A 243 -17.64 -10.53 4.55
CA ILE A 243 -16.19 -10.53 4.54
C ILE A 243 -15.71 -9.09 4.32
N ASN A 244 -14.85 -8.59 5.21
CA ASN A 244 -14.06 -7.38 5.01
C ASN A 244 -12.65 -7.77 4.57
N ALA A 245 -12.37 -7.65 3.28
CA ALA A 245 -11.09 -8.04 2.69
C ALA A 245 -10.06 -6.89 2.82
N GLY A 246 -8.93 -7.17 3.44
CA GLY A 246 -7.82 -6.24 3.61
C GLY A 246 -6.62 -6.55 2.72
N ASN A 247 -5.69 -5.59 2.60
CA ASN A 247 -4.51 -5.70 1.75
C ASN A 247 -3.51 -6.79 2.19
N GLY A 248 -3.58 -7.26 3.43
CA GLY A 248 -2.83 -8.43 3.91
C GLY A 248 -3.02 -9.67 3.03
N ILE A 249 -4.18 -9.80 2.36
CA ILE A 249 -4.44 -10.88 1.40
C ILE A 249 -3.47 -10.81 0.21
N ARG A 250 -3.19 -9.61 -0.31
CA ARG A 250 -2.23 -9.40 -1.40
C ARG A 250 -0.79 -9.53 -0.91
N ILE A 251 -0.45 -8.87 0.20
CA ILE A 251 0.90 -8.89 0.79
C ILE A 251 1.30 -10.32 1.20
N GLY A 252 0.38 -11.08 1.79
CA GLY A 252 0.58 -12.47 2.17
C GLY A 252 0.54 -13.47 1.02
N ALA A 253 0.46 -13.02 -0.23
CA ALA A 253 0.30 -13.89 -1.41
C ALA A 253 -0.82 -14.93 -1.25
N ALA A 254 -1.95 -14.50 -0.68
CA ALA A 254 -3.10 -15.33 -0.32
C ALA A 254 -4.30 -15.17 -1.27
N HIS A 255 -4.17 -14.38 -2.34
CA HIS A 255 -5.31 -14.00 -3.18
C HIS A 255 -6.02 -15.21 -3.82
N ASP A 256 -5.29 -16.18 -4.36
CA ASP A 256 -5.90 -17.33 -5.03
C ASP A 256 -6.70 -18.21 -4.07
N VAL A 257 -6.16 -18.44 -2.87
CA VAL A 257 -6.89 -19.20 -1.84
C VAL A 257 -8.04 -18.37 -1.26
N PHE A 258 -7.89 -17.05 -1.15
CA PHE A 258 -8.97 -16.14 -0.76
C PHE A 258 -10.16 -16.26 -1.71
N MET A 259 -9.94 -16.19 -3.01
CA MET A 259 -11.03 -16.33 -3.99
C MET A 259 -11.74 -17.68 -3.89
N ARG A 260 -11.01 -18.80 -3.70
CA ARG A 260 -11.64 -20.10 -3.47
C ARG A 260 -12.49 -20.16 -2.21
N VAL A 261 -12.01 -19.56 -1.12
CA VAL A 261 -12.78 -19.49 0.15
C VAL A 261 -14.02 -18.61 -0.01
N VAL A 262 -13.90 -17.46 -0.67
CA VAL A 262 -15.02 -16.56 -0.98
C VAL A 262 -16.11 -17.29 -1.76
N GLU A 263 -15.74 -17.99 -2.84
CA GLU A 263 -16.69 -18.76 -3.65
C GLU A 263 -17.39 -19.88 -2.86
N LYS A 264 -16.67 -20.55 -1.97
CA LYS A 264 -17.23 -21.63 -1.12
C LYS A 264 -18.12 -21.11 0.00
N LEU A 265 -17.82 -19.95 0.56
CA LEU A 265 -18.66 -19.32 1.59
C LEU A 265 -19.91 -18.68 0.99
N GLY A 266 -19.82 -18.11 -0.21
CA GLY A 266 -20.96 -17.55 -0.94
C GLY A 266 -21.58 -16.31 -0.29
N ILE A 267 -20.83 -15.55 0.52
CA ILE A 267 -21.33 -14.39 1.27
C ILE A 267 -20.76 -13.07 0.71
N PRO A 268 -21.43 -11.92 0.97
CA PRO A 268 -20.98 -10.62 0.53
C PRO A 268 -19.53 -10.28 0.91
N VAL A 269 -18.79 -9.65 -0.01
CA VAL A 269 -17.42 -9.17 0.19
C VAL A 269 -17.38 -7.66 0.04
N VAL A 270 -16.76 -7.00 1.01
CA VAL A 270 -16.45 -5.57 1.03
C VAL A 270 -14.95 -5.40 1.13
N THR A 271 -14.38 -4.46 0.37
CA THR A 271 -12.94 -4.14 0.40
C THR A 271 -12.68 -2.82 1.13
N GLY A 272 -11.45 -2.59 1.53
CA GLY A 272 -10.95 -1.29 1.97
C GLY A 272 -10.32 -0.49 0.81
N ALA A 273 -9.91 0.75 1.09
CA ALA A 273 -9.28 1.63 0.11
C ALA A 273 -7.96 1.08 -0.46
N ASP A 274 -7.22 0.28 0.33
CA ASP A 274 -5.93 -0.29 -0.05
C ASP A 274 -6.03 -1.72 -0.58
N SER A 275 -7.23 -2.26 -0.67
CA SER A 275 -7.50 -3.65 -1.04
C SER A 275 -8.59 -3.78 -2.11
N ILE A 276 -8.81 -2.73 -2.89
CA ILE A 276 -9.87 -2.71 -3.91
C ILE A 276 -9.67 -3.76 -5.00
N ASP A 277 -8.45 -4.22 -5.21
CA ASP A 277 -8.08 -5.26 -6.17
C ASP A 277 -8.14 -6.70 -5.60
N CYS A 278 -8.58 -6.88 -4.35
CA CYS A 278 -8.75 -8.22 -3.77
C CYS A 278 -9.89 -9.00 -4.44
N ILE A 279 -10.87 -8.30 -5.02
CA ILE A 279 -11.97 -8.90 -5.77
C ILE A 279 -12.38 -7.92 -6.88
N TYR A 280 -12.74 -8.43 -8.06
CA TYR A 280 -13.13 -7.59 -9.19
C TYR A 280 -14.61 -7.17 -9.13
N ASP A 281 -14.93 -6.02 -9.76
CA ASP A 281 -16.24 -5.37 -9.63
C ASP A 281 -17.42 -6.23 -10.12
N ASP A 282 -17.23 -7.02 -11.18
CA ASP A 282 -18.28 -7.89 -11.75
C ASP A 282 -18.47 -9.21 -10.98
N HIS A 283 -17.69 -9.44 -9.92
CA HIS A 283 -17.86 -10.65 -9.10
C HIS A 283 -19.21 -10.58 -8.37
N PRO A 284 -20.05 -11.64 -8.42
CA PRO A 284 -21.39 -11.61 -7.85
C PRO A 284 -21.44 -11.39 -6.34
N LEU A 285 -20.37 -11.70 -5.61
CA LEU A 285 -20.26 -11.49 -4.17
C LEU A 285 -19.65 -10.14 -3.79
N TYR A 286 -19.08 -9.40 -4.73
CA TYR A 286 -18.52 -8.08 -4.44
C TYR A 286 -19.63 -7.03 -4.33
N ILE A 287 -19.64 -6.32 -3.20
CA ILE A 287 -20.69 -5.33 -2.92
C ILE A 287 -20.17 -3.90 -3.06
N GLY A 288 -18.96 -3.62 -2.57
CA GLY A 288 -18.41 -2.28 -2.60
C GLY A 288 -17.26 -2.08 -1.63
N LYS A 289 -16.98 -0.82 -1.30
CA LYS A 289 -15.83 -0.38 -0.51
C LYS A 289 -16.30 0.20 0.81
N GLY A 290 -15.77 -0.29 1.93
CA GLY A 290 -16.04 0.25 3.27
C GLY A 290 -15.11 1.41 3.63
N GLY A 291 -15.52 2.22 4.60
CA GLY A 291 -14.70 3.25 5.23
C GLY A 291 -15.08 4.69 4.90
N ASN A 292 -14.25 5.63 5.37
CA ASN A 292 -14.47 7.08 5.26
C ASN A 292 -14.58 7.60 3.82
N VAL A 293 -13.84 6.97 2.92
CA VAL A 293 -13.83 7.20 1.47
C VAL A 293 -14.28 5.93 0.74
N GLY A 294 -15.11 5.13 1.39
CA GLY A 294 -15.81 4.01 0.78
C GLY A 294 -17.08 4.46 0.06
N ASP A 295 -17.75 3.52 -0.56
CA ASP A 295 -19.05 3.75 -1.16
C ASP A 295 -20.21 3.44 -0.21
N ARG A 296 -21.45 3.77 -0.62
CA ARG A 296 -22.63 3.51 0.19
C ARG A 296 -22.91 2.02 0.36
N PRO A 297 -22.93 1.20 -0.72
CA PRO A 297 -23.21 -0.22 -0.61
C PRO A 297 -22.27 -0.97 0.33
N GLY A 298 -20.97 -0.71 0.23
CA GLY A 298 -19.97 -1.33 1.11
C GLY A 298 -20.17 -0.95 2.57
N ASN A 299 -20.41 0.32 2.86
CA ASN A 299 -20.69 0.76 4.22
C ASN A 299 -22.06 0.24 4.73
N PHE A 300 -23.10 0.21 3.90
CA PHE A 300 -24.40 -0.38 4.29
C PHE A 300 -24.26 -1.84 4.65
N ALA A 301 -23.50 -2.61 3.85
CA ALA A 301 -23.26 -4.02 4.11
C ALA A 301 -22.55 -4.27 5.45
N ILE A 302 -21.46 -3.55 5.72
CA ILE A 302 -20.74 -3.66 7.00
C ILE A 302 -21.63 -3.26 8.18
N GLN A 303 -22.32 -2.13 8.07
CA GLN A 303 -23.08 -1.57 9.20
C GLN A 303 -24.36 -2.36 9.53
N ASN A 304 -24.98 -3.03 8.55
CA ASN A 304 -26.17 -3.86 8.76
C ASN A 304 -25.85 -5.34 9.02
N SER A 305 -24.57 -5.74 8.99
CA SER A 305 -24.18 -7.13 9.21
C SER A 305 -24.43 -7.59 10.65
N ASP A 306 -24.62 -8.89 10.84
CA ASP A 306 -24.64 -9.55 12.15
C ASP A 306 -23.35 -10.36 12.40
N LEU A 307 -22.49 -10.46 11.37
CA LEU A 307 -21.13 -10.97 11.47
C LEU A 307 -20.22 -10.28 10.46
N VAL A 308 -19.05 -9.82 10.90
CA VAL A 308 -17.94 -9.37 10.05
C VAL A 308 -16.75 -10.31 10.21
N LEU A 309 -16.33 -10.93 9.10
CA LEU A 309 -15.07 -11.65 9.00
C LEU A 309 -14.04 -10.74 8.33
N SER A 310 -13.18 -10.10 9.13
CA SER A 310 -12.13 -9.20 8.64
C SER A 310 -10.82 -9.97 8.46
N LEU A 311 -10.30 -10.01 7.24
CA LEU A 311 -9.15 -10.79 6.82
C LEU A 311 -8.00 -9.89 6.37
N GLY A 312 -6.89 -9.90 7.11
CA GLY A 312 -5.68 -9.15 6.77
C GLY A 312 -5.90 -7.64 6.62
N SER A 313 -6.81 -7.07 7.41
CA SER A 313 -7.13 -5.65 7.41
C SER A 313 -6.75 -5.04 8.76
N ARG A 314 -5.82 -4.07 8.72
CA ARG A 314 -5.41 -3.33 9.91
C ARG A 314 -6.55 -2.55 10.57
N LEU A 315 -7.68 -2.36 9.89
CA LEU A 315 -8.85 -1.61 10.38
C LEU A 315 -8.46 -0.23 10.92
N SER A 316 -7.77 0.57 10.10
CA SER A 316 -7.40 1.95 10.39
C SER A 316 -8.63 2.86 10.44
N PHE A 317 -8.48 4.10 10.92
CA PHE A 317 -9.56 5.10 10.89
C PHE A 317 -10.16 5.33 9.49
N ARG A 318 -9.38 5.11 8.43
CA ARG A 318 -9.92 5.14 7.06
C ARG A 318 -11.00 4.10 6.84
N GLN A 319 -10.85 2.91 7.45
CA GLN A 319 -11.79 1.80 7.32
C GLN A 319 -12.94 1.86 8.34
N VAL A 320 -12.65 2.20 9.60
CA VAL A 320 -13.66 2.15 10.68
C VAL A 320 -14.32 3.50 10.98
N GLY A 321 -13.82 4.58 10.40
CA GLY A 321 -14.33 5.93 10.60
C GLY A 321 -13.85 6.59 11.89
N TYR A 322 -14.07 7.91 11.99
CA TYR A 322 -13.72 8.65 13.21
C TYR A 322 -14.63 8.32 14.39
N ARG A 323 -15.88 7.92 14.12
CA ARG A 323 -16.80 7.41 15.13
C ARG A 323 -16.71 5.89 15.20
N PHE A 324 -15.49 5.37 15.38
CA PHE A 324 -15.14 3.95 15.31
C PHE A 324 -15.99 3.03 16.21
N THR A 325 -16.50 3.54 17.35
CA THR A 325 -17.40 2.78 18.24
C THR A 325 -18.72 2.38 17.58
N THR A 326 -19.05 2.96 16.43
CA THR A 326 -20.28 2.66 15.67
C THR A 326 -20.05 1.69 14.51
N TRP A 327 -18.79 1.34 14.22
CA TRP A 327 -18.46 0.42 13.14
C TRP A 327 -18.92 -1.00 13.48
N ALA A 328 -19.69 -1.62 12.58
CA ALA A 328 -20.20 -2.98 12.72
C ALA A 328 -20.85 -3.25 14.12
N ARG A 329 -21.55 -2.26 14.67
CA ARG A 329 -21.97 -2.19 16.08
C ARG A 329 -22.88 -3.32 16.58
N GLU A 330 -23.60 -3.99 15.66
CA GLU A 330 -24.48 -5.12 15.98
C GLU A 330 -23.91 -6.47 15.49
N ALA A 331 -22.71 -6.44 14.91
CA ALA A 331 -22.07 -7.63 14.36
C ALA A 331 -21.19 -8.35 15.38
N TYR A 332 -21.13 -9.66 15.28
CA TYR A 332 -20.03 -10.45 15.84
C TYR A 332 -18.79 -10.27 14.97
N VAL A 333 -17.72 -9.73 15.53
CA VAL A 333 -16.54 -9.31 14.77
C VAL A 333 -15.39 -10.30 14.94
N ILE A 334 -15.03 -10.98 13.86
CA ILE A 334 -13.86 -11.86 13.76
C ILE A 334 -12.77 -11.07 13.03
N VAL A 335 -11.61 -10.89 13.65
CA VAL A 335 -10.48 -10.18 13.04
C VAL A 335 -9.28 -11.11 12.94
N ASN A 336 -8.80 -11.35 11.73
CA ASN A 336 -7.52 -11.98 11.47
C ASN A 336 -6.47 -10.90 11.17
N ASP A 337 -5.38 -10.94 11.91
CA ASP A 337 -4.18 -10.16 11.65
C ASP A 337 -2.93 -10.95 12.04
N ILE A 338 -1.84 -10.71 11.31
CA ILE A 338 -0.52 -11.29 11.59
C ILE A 338 0.17 -10.62 12.78
N ASP A 339 -0.26 -9.42 13.13
CA ASP A 339 0.27 -8.63 14.25
C ASP A 339 -0.68 -8.69 15.44
N ALA A 340 -0.23 -9.32 16.52
CA ALA A 340 -1.02 -9.48 17.75
C ALA A 340 -1.42 -8.13 18.39
N GLU A 341 -0.64 -7.06 18.16
CA GLU A 341 -0.93 -5.75 18.74
C GLU A 341 -2.07 -5.04 17.99
N GLU A 342 -2.22 -5.27 16.68
CA GLU A 342 -3.36 -4.76 15.91
C GLU A 342 -4.70 -5.31 16.44
N LEU A 343 -4.72 -6.53 16.97
CA LEU A 343 -5.91 -7.16 17.56
C LEU A 343 -6.33 -6.55 18.91
N LYS A 344 -5.46 -5.76 19.55
CA LYS A 344 -5.68 -5.19 20.89
C LYS A 344 -5.97 -3.69 20.88
N LYS A 345 -5.95 -3.05 19.72
CA LYS A 345 -6.13 -1.59 19.69
C LYS A 345 -7.51 -1.15 20.17
N PRO A 346 -7.57 -0.02 20.92
CA PRO A 346 -8.80 0.41 21.61
C PRO A 346 -9.90 0.93 20.67
N THR A 347 -9.61 1.04 19.37
CA THR A 347 -10.54 1.52 18.35
C THR A 347 -11.42 0.41 17.79
N LEU A 348 -11.20 -0.85 18.18
CA LEU A 348 -11.91 -1.99 17.64
C LEU A 348 -12.73 -2.69 18.72
N HIS A 349 -13.92 -3.10 18.30
CA HIS A 349 -14.67 -4.17 18.95
C HIS A 349 -14.30 -5.48 18.26
N VAL A 350 -13.73 -6.44 19.00
CA VAL A 350 -13.30 -7.73 18.46
C VAL A 350 -13.81 -8.84 19.37
N ASP A 351 -14.72 -9.67 18.85
CA ASP A 351 -15.28 -10.81 19.60
C ASP A 351 -14.38 -12.05 19.48
N MET A 352 -13.79 -12.27 18.29
CA MET A 352 -12.90 -13.39 18.02
C MET A 352 -11.60 -12.90 17.36
N PRO A 353 -10.54 -12.64 18.14
CA PRO A 353 -9.23 -12.33 17.58
C PRO A 353 -8.56 -13.61 17.04
N VAL A 354 -8.06 -13.55 15.80
CA VAL A 354 -7.36 -14.65 15.14
C VAL A 354 -5.95 -14.17 14.77
N HIS A 355 -4.98 -14.39 15.68
CA HIS A 355 -3.58 -14.08 15.44
C HIS A 355 -2.98 -15.16 14.53
N ALA A 356 -3.00 -14.92 13.23
CA ALA A 356 -2.56 -15.87 12.21
C ALA A 356 -2.11 -15.17 10.93
N ASP A 357 -1.19 -15.81 10.21
CA ASP A 357 -0.94 -15.49 8.81
C ASP A 357 -2.23 -15.75 8.00
N VAL A 358 -2.63 -14.78 7.19
CA VAL A 358 -3.89 -14.85 6.43
C VAL A 358 -3.90 -15.96 5.39
N LYS A 359 -2.75 -16.29 4.80
CA LYS A 359 -2.62 -17.40 3.84
C LYS A 359 -2.76 -18.75 4.54
N ASP A 360 -2.15 -18.88 5.72
CA ASP A 360 -2.28 -20.10 6.55
C ASP A 360 -3.75 -20.30 6.95
N LEU A 361 -4.40 -19.25 7.47
CA LEU A 361 -5.82 -19.31 7.83
C LEU A 361 -6.71 -19.69 6.64
N LEU A 362 -6.57 -19.02 5.52
CA LEU A 362 -7.39 -19.28 4.33
C LEU A 362 -7.11 -20.65 3.74
N THR A 363 -5.88 -21.16 3.81
CA THR A 363 -5.54 -22.51 3.34
C THR A 363 -6.26 -23.57 4.17
N VAL A 364 -6.21 -23.44 5.49
CA VAL A 364 -6.91 -24.40 6.38
C VAL A 364 -8.42 -24.28 6.24
N MET A 365 -8.97 -23.06 6.05
CA MET A 365 -10.41 -22.90 5.76
C MET A 365 -10.79 -23.54 4.43
N ASP A 366 -9.99 -23.37 3.37
CA ASP A 366 -10.21 -23.99 2.06
C ASP A 366 -10.23 -25.53 2.13
N GLU A 367 -9.32 -26.12 2.92
CA GLU A 367 -9.27 -27.55 3.19
C GLU A 367 -10.55 -28.04 3.91
N VAL A 368 -10.93 -27.38 5.01
CA VAL A 368 -12.12 -27.74 5.80
C VAL A 368 -13.38 -27.65 4.95
N LEU A 369 -13.57 -26.56 4.21
CA LEU A 369 -14.72 -26.39 3.30
C LEU A 369 -14.75 -27.45 2.19
N SER A 370 -13.58 -27.88 1.70
CA SER A 370 -13.47 -28.94 0.68
C SER A 370 -13.77 -30.32 1.24
N GLU A 371 -13.34 -30.62 2.46
CA GLU A 371 -13.64 -31.89 3.15
C GLU A 371 -15.13 -32.04 3.41
N GLU A 372 -15.76 -30.97 3.91
CA GLU A 372 -17.18 -30.96 4.25
C GLU A 372 -18.09 -31.06 3.00
N GLY A 373 -17.68 -30.46 1.86
CA GLY A 373 -18.39 -30.60 0.59
C GLY A 373 -18.39 -32.02 0.01
N LYS A 374 -17.50 -32.91 0.51
CA LYS A 374 -17.39 -34.30 0.08
C LYS A 374 -18.05 -35.30 1.05
N ALA A 375 -18.34 -34.88 2.28
CA ALA A 375 -18.87 -35.76 3.29
C ALA A 375 -20.41 -35.82 3.22
N ASP A 376 -20.95 -36.98 2.91
CA ASP A 376 -22.38 -37.28 3.12
C ASP A 376 -22.69 -37.17 4.61
N GLY A 377 -23.24 -36.04 5.05
CA GLY A 377 -23.63 -35.83 6.45
C GLY A 377 -22.83 -34.76 7.21
N ALA A 378 -21.99 -33.95 6.57
CA ALA A 378 -21.43 -32.77 7.19
C ALA A 378 -22.54 -31.85 7.71
N ALA A 379 -22.35 -31.22 8.88
CA ALA A 379 -23.29 -30.27 9.47
C ALA A 379 -23.66 -29.20 8.43
N SER A 380 -24.71 -29.51 7.65
CA SER A 380 -25.15 -28.61 6.59
C SER A 380 -25.81 -27.42 7.25
N MET A 381 -25.51 -26.23 6.80
CA MET A 381 -26.22 -25.00 7.14
C MET A 381 -27.72 -25.27 7.03
N THR A 382 -28.49 -24.91 8.06
CA THR A 382 -29.95 -25.10 8.03
C THR A 382 -30.58 -24.31 6.89
N GLN A 383 -31.75 -24.75 6.42
CA GLN A 383 -32.42 -24.03 5.32
C GLN A 383 -32.73 -22.58 5.70
N GLU A 384 -33.06 -22.32 6.97
CA GLU A 384 -33.29 -20.96 7.49
C GLU A 384 -32.08 -20.03 7.23
N TYR A 385 -30.87 -20.48 7.55
CA TYR A 385 -29.67 -19.64 7.32
C TYR A 385 -29.31 -19.51 5.84
N LYS A 386 -29.52 -20.57 5.05
CA LYS A 386 -29.32 -20.48 3.59
C LYS A 386 -30.26 -19.45 2.96
N ASP A 387 -31.52 -19.49 3.31
CA ASP A 387 -32.51 -18.54 2.80
C ASP A 387 -32.22 -17.11 3.28
N ALA A 388 -31.82 -16.95 4.55
CA ALA A 388 -31.47 -15.66 5.11
C ALA A 388 -30.20 -15.05 4.44
N GLN A 389 -29.15 -15.84 4.18
CA GLN A 389 -27.95 -15.39 3.53
C GLN A 389 -28.18 -15.09 2.04
N ALA A 390 -29.01 -15.87 1.36
CA ALA A 390 -29.41 -15.60 -0.02
C ALA A 390 -30.17 -14.27 -0.12
N GLU A 391 -31.12 -14.03 0.78
CA GLU A 391 -31.84 -12.74 0.85
C GLU A 391 -30.91 -11.59 1.22
N TRP A 392 -29.96 -11.81 2.14
CA TRP A 392 -28.96 -10.82 2.51
C TRP A 392 -28.09 -10.40 1.32
N LEU A 393 -27.58 -11.38 0.56
CA LEU A 393 -26.81 -11.11 -0.66
C LEU A 393 -27.65 -10.32 -1.67
N ARG A 394 -28.92 -10.67 -1.87
CA ARG A 394 -29.83 -9.96 -2.76
C ARG A 394 -30.04 -8.51 -2.32
N ILE A 395 -30.18 -8.25 -1.02
CA ILE A 395 -30.28 -6.89 -0.47
C ILE A 395 -29.00 -6.09 -0.76
N CYS A 396 -27.82 -6.66 -0.48
CA CYS A 396 -26.55 -6.01 -0.73
C CYS A 396 -26.34 -5.69 -2.23
N GLN A 397 -26.68 -6.63 -3.11
CA GLN A 397 -26.64 -6.41 -4.57
C GLN A 397 -27.64 -5.33 -5.01
N GLY A 398 -28.82 -5.26 -4.36
CA GLY A 398 -29.77 -4.18 -4.55
C GLY A 398 -29.17 -2.83 -4.22
N TRP A 399 -28.49 -2.69 -3.09
CA TRP A 399 -27.80 -1.44 -2.75
C TRP A 399 -26.68 -1.09 -3.75
N LYS A 400 -25.91 -2.09 -4.22
CA LYS A 400 -24.88 -1.86 -5.25
C LYS A 400 -25.48 -1.31 -6.55
N HIS A 401 -26.65 -1.77 -6.94
CA HIS A 401 -27.39 -1.30 -8.10
C HIS A 401 -27.96 0.12 -7.88
N ASP A 402 -28.60 0.35 -6.72
CA ASP A 402 -29.37 1.57 -6.47
C ASP A 402 -28.51 2.77 -6.07
N TYR A 403 -27.30 2.53 -5.53
CA TYR A 403 -26.35 3.55 -5.05
C TYR A 403 -25.00 3.51 -5.77
N PRO A 404 -24.95 3.58 -7.10
CA PRO A 404 -23.69 3.61 -7.82
C PRO A 404 -22.88 4.86 -7.47
N VAL A 405 -21.55 4.74 -7.48
CA VAL A 405 -20.65 5.90 -7.23
C VAL A 405 -20.74 6.91 -8.36
N VAL A 406 -20.69 6.43 -9.60
CA VAL A 406 -20.74 7.30 -10.78
C VAL A 406 -22.20 7.49 -11.20
N LEU A 407 -22.66 8.73 -11.04
CA LEU A 407 -24.06 9.12 -11.29
C LEU A 407 -24.22 9.82 -12.65
N PRO A 408 -25.45 9.90 -13.21
CA PRO A 408 -25.71 10.65 -14.43
C PRO A 408 -25.21 12.10 -14.39
N LYS A 409 -25.23 12.75 -13.23
CA LYS A 409 -24.69 14.11 -13.05
C LYS A 409 -23.19 14.20 -13.32
N HIS A 410 -22.41 13.13 -13.04
CA HIS A 410 -20.99 13.07 -13.33
C HIS A 410 -20.73 12.89 -14.83
N MET A 411 -21.50 12.01 -15.46
CA MET A 411 -21.38 11.74 -16.91
C MET A 411 -21.83 12.93 -17.76
N ASN A 412 -22.80 13.71 -17.27
CA ASN A 412 -23.29 14.93 -17.91
C ASN A 412 -22.65 16.21 -17.34
N GLY A 413 -21.73 16.06 -16.39
CA GLY A 413 -21.04 17.17 -15.72
C GLY A 413 -19.83 17.67 -16.49
N GLY A 414 -19.08 18.57 -15.88
CA GLY A 414 -17.96 19.26 -16.51
C GLY A 414 -18.42 20.45 -17.35
N THR A 415 -17.50 20.99 -18.14
CA THR A 415 -17.72 22.11 -19.06
C THR A 415 -17.26 21.73 -20.46
N GLU A 416 -17.31 22.66 -21.41
CA GLU A 416 -16.73 22.44 -22.75
C GLU A 416 -15.19 22.35 -22.72
N THR A 417 -14.56 22.79 -21.64
CA THR A 417 -13.09 22.86 -21.48
C THR A 417 -12.55 22.03 -20.31
N GLU A 418 -13.43 21.41 -19.49
CA GLU A 418 -13.06 20.66 -18.31
C GLU A 418 -13.96 19.44 -18.13
N ALA A 419 -13.38 18.28 -17.96
CA ALA A 419 -14.10 17.04 -17.71
C ALA A 419 -14.54 16.92 -16.23
N ASN A 420 -15.51 16.05 -15.96
CA ASN A 420 -15.79 15.61 -14.61
C ASN A 420 -14.83 14.47 -14.22
N VAL A 421 -14.16 14.59 -13.08
CA VAL A 421 -13.12 13.64 -12.67
C VAL A 421 -13.66 12.22 -12.39
N TYR A 422 -14.93 12.07 -11.95
CA TYR A 422 -15.58 10.75 -11.81
C TYR A 422 -15.91 10.12 -13.16
N ALA A 423 -16.37 10.93 -14.11
CA ALA A 423 -16.58 10.48 -15.49
C ALA A 423 -15.26 10.01 -16.12
N PHE A 424 -14.16 10.74 -15.88
CA PHE A 424 -12.84 10.33 -16.35
C PHE A 424 -12.42 8.98 -15.75
N ALA A 425 -12.45 8.82 -14.42
CA ALA A 425 -12.05 7.59 -13.77
C ALA A 425 -12.86 6.37 -14.25
N TYR A 426 -14.17 6.55 -14.44
CA TYR A 426 -15.07 5.54 -14.97
C TYR A 426 -14.74 5.19 -16.42
N GLU A 427 -14.67 6.20 -17.31
CA GLU A 427 -14.41 5.99 -18.74
C GLU A 427 -13.03 5.40 -19.02
N MET A 428 -12.03 5.78 -18.22
CA MET A 428 -10.69 5.22 -18.30
C MET A 428 -10.69 3.75 -17.85
N SER A 429 -11.17 3.45 -16.63
CA SER A 429 -11.08 2.12 -16.06
C SER A 429 -11.86 1.05 -16.82
N ARG A 430 -13.02 1.39 -17.40
CA ARG A 430 -13.80 0.46 -18.25
C ARG A 430 -13.10 0.05 -19.54
N ARG A 431 -12.08 0.81 -19.98
CA ARG A 431 -11.29 0.55 -21.19
C ARG A 431 -10.01 -0.23 -20.91
N LEU A 432 -9.60 -0.36 -19.66
CA LEU A 432 -8.43 -1.14 -19.30
C LEU A 432 -8.64 -2.63 -19.55
N ASN A 433 -7.54 -3.37 -19.70
CA ASN A 433 -7.56 -4.81 -19.86
C ASN A 433 -7.62 -5.54 -18.50
N GLU A 434 -8.01 -6.82 -18.51
CA GLU A 434 -7.75 -7.73 -17.39
C GLU A 434 -6.24 -7.83 -17.13
N ASN A 435 -5.86 -8.13 -15.89
CA ASN A 435 -4.48 -8.26 -15.41
C ASN A 435 -3.64 -6.97 -15.50
N GLN A 436 -4.21 -5.83 -15.84
CA GLN A 436 -3.49 -4.56 -15.94
C GLN A 436 -3.11 -4.01 -14.58
N ILE A 437 -1.92 -3.41 -14.49
CA ILE A 437 -1.46 -2.75 -13.27
C ILE A 437 -1.80 -1.26 -13.34
N VAL A 438 -2.55 -0.78 -12.35
CA VAL A 438 -2.93 0.62 -12.17
C VAL A 438 -2.22 1.16 -10.94
N VAL A 439 -1.41 2.18 -11.11
CA VAL A 439 -0.72 2.89 -10.04
C VAL A 439 -1.37 4.26 -9.86
N VAL A 440 -1.67 4.61 -8.62
CA VAL A 440 -2.41 5.84 -8.33
C VAL A 440 -1.62 6.71 -7.35
N GLY A 441 -1.37 7.95 -7.76
CA GLY A 441 -0.81 8.98 -6.89
C GLY A 441 -1.81 9.50 -5.87
N ASN A 442 -1.36 10.26 -4.89
CA ASN A 442 -2.20 10.78 -3.82
C ASN A 442 -2.98 12.05 -4.21
N GLY A 443 -3.94 12.45 -3.37
CA GLY A 443 -4.86 13.56 -3.63
C GLY A 443 -6.11 13.10 -4.38
N SER A 444 -6.58 13.92 -5.34
CA SER A 444 -7.79 13.63 -6.13
C SER A 444 -7.72 12.29 -6.85
N ALA A 445 -6.55 11.93 -7.40
CA ALA A 445 -6.33 10.67 -8.07
C ALA A 445 -6.67 9.47 -7.16
N ASN A 446 -6.10 9.43 -5.95
CA ASN A 446 -6.37 8.34 -5.00
C ASN A 446 -7.85 8.26 -4.60
N VAL A 447 -8.43 9.40 -4.21
CA VAL A 447 -9.81 9.43 -3.71
C VAL A 447 -10.80 9.04 -4.81
N VAL A 448 -10.71 9.69 -5.98
CA VAL A 448 -11.69 9.47 -7.05
C VAL A 448 -11.51 8.13 -7.73
N CYS A 449 -10.27 7.72 -8.02
CA CYS A 449 -10.04 6.39 -8.59
C CYS A 449 -10.34 5.28 -7.58
N GLY A 450 -10.03 5.49 -6.29
CA GLY A 450 -10.48 4.58 -5.24
C GLY A 450 -12.00 4.38 -5.21
N HIS A 451 -12.77 5.41 -5.54
CA HIS A 451 -14.24 5.34 -5.62
C HIS A 451 -14.75 4.76 -6.94
N ALA A 452 -14.33 5.36 -8.07
CA ALA A 452 -15.02 5.27 -9.36
C ALA A 452 -14.40 4.26 -10.34
N ASN A 453 -13.18 3.75 -10.07
CA ASN A 453 -12.58 2.75 -10.94
C ASN A 453 -13.35 1.43 -10.88
N ILE A 454 -13.55 0.87 -12.06
CA ILE A 454 -13.98 -0.52 -12.25
C ILE A 454 -12.72 -1.38 -12.23
N VAL A 455 -12.63 -2.29 -11.29
CA VAL A 455 -11.54 -3.26 -11.19
C VAL A 455 -11.93 -4.53 -11.94
N LYS A 456 -11.14 -4.90 -12.95
CA LYS A 456 -11.33 -6.12 -13.72
C LYS A 456 -10.54 -7.28 -13.14
N LYS A 457 -10.87 -8.50 -13.58
CA LYS A 457 -10.22 -9.73 -13.11
C LYS A 457 -8.69 -9.66 -13.30
N GLY A 458 -7.95 -10.01 -12.25
CA GLY A 458 -6.49 -10.06 -12.26
C GLY A 458 -5.79 -8.70 -12.19
N GLN A 459 -6.51 -7.57 -12.27
CA GLN A 459 -5.89 -6.26 -12.15
C GLN A 459 -5.25 -6.06 -10.77
N ARG A 460 -4.18 -5.24 -10.74
CA ARG A 460 -3.58 -4.75 -9.52
C ARG A 460 -3.82 -3.24 -9.43
N PHE A 461 -4.16 -2.79 -8.25
CA PHE A 461 -4.38 -1.38 -7.95
C PHE A 461 -3.45 -0.95 -6.82
N ILE A 462 -2.44 -0.13 -7.16
CA ILE A 462 -1.34 0.22 -6.26
C ILE A 462 -1.46 1.66 -5.79
N SER A 463 -1.47 1.85 -4.48
CA SER A 463 -1.37 3.16 -3.83
C SER A 463 -0.66 3.00 -2.47
N ASN A 464 -0.06 4.06 -1.95
CA ASN A 464 0.60 4.07 -0.65
C ASN A 464 -0.22 4.79 0.42
N SER A 465 -1.46 4.37 0.60
CA SER A 465 -2.45 5.07 1.44
C SER A 465 -2.06 5.20 2.92
N GLY A 466 -1.16 4.38 3.44
CA GLY A 466 -0.70 4.44 4.83
C GLY A 466 0.03 5.73 5.18
N ILE A 467 0.91 6.20 4.29
CA ILE A 467 1.60 7.49 4.44
C ILE A 467 1.03 8.57 3.52
N ALA A 468 0.47 8.17 2.39
CA ALA A 468 -0.15 9.03 1.39
C ALA A 468 0.79 10.12 0.82
N SER A 469 2.05 9.78 0.55
CA SER A 469 3.03 10.72 -0.01
C SER A 469 2.62 11.20 -1.40
N MET A 470 2.60 12.52 -1.60
CA MET A 470 2.60 13.07 -2.95
C MET A 470 3.94 12.76 -3.64
N GLY A 471 3.93 12.67 -4.98
CA GLY A 471 5.11 12.25 -5.74
C GLY A 471 5.31 10.73 -5.84
N TYR A 472 4.49 9.92 -5.16
CA TYR A 472 4.60 8.46 -5.18
C TYR A 472 4.34 7.85 -6.56
N GLY A 473 3.33 8.33 -7.28
CA GLY A 473 2.78 7.64 -8.45
C GLY A 473 3.81 7.34 -9.54
N LEU A 474 4.65 8.32 -9.93
CA LEU A 474 5.60 8.15 -11.01
C LEU A 474 6.71 7.14 -10.67
N PRO A 475 7.44 7.27 -9.53
CA PRO A 475 8.39 6.24 -9.11
C PRO A 475 7.76 4.85 -8.92
N ALA A 476 6.56 4.79 -8.35
CA ALA A 476 5.85 3.53 -8.14
C ALA A 476 5.49 2.85 -9.47
N SER A 477 5.13 3.62 -10.50
CA SER A 477 4.87 3.05 -11.82
C SER A 477 6.15 2.52 -12.48
N ILE A 478 7.31 3.14 -12.22
CA ILE A 478 8.62 2.61 -12.62
C ILE A 478 8.87 1.26 -11.94
N GLY A 479 8.70 1.18 -10.61
CA GLY A 479 8.86 -0.06 -9.87
C GLY A 479 7.89 -1.16 -10.31
N ALA A 480 6.64 -0.82 -10.58
CA ALA A 480 5.64 -1.74 -11.10
C ALA A 480 6.04 -2.25 -12.50
N CYS A 481 6.57 -1.38 -13.37
CA CYS A 481 7.05 -1.75 -14.69
C CYS A 481 8.27 -2.69 -14.64
N VAL A 482 9.19 -2.47 -13.70
CA VAL A 482 10.33 -3.41 -13.49
C VAL A 482 9.84 -4.76 -13.00
N ALA A 483 8.83 -4.77 -12.13
CA ALA A 483 8.24 -5.98 -11.61
C ALA A 483 7.49 -6.79 -12.68
N ASP A 484 6.69 -6.13 -13.51
CA ASP A 484 5.91 -6.77 -14.57
C ASP A 484 5.74 -5.80 -15.73
N HIS A 485 6.34 -6.13 -16.85
CA HIS A 485 6.26 -5.40 -18.11
C HIS A 485 5.51 -6.16 -19.21
N SER A 486 4.69 -7.13 -18.82
CA SER A 486 3.87 -7.91 -19.75
C SER A 486 2.75 -7.06 -20.39
N GLN A 487 2.36 -5.96 -19.75
CA GLN A 487 1.40 -4.98 -20.23
C GLN A 487 1.87 -3.56 -19.88
N ASP A 488 1.24 -2.56 -20.51
CA ASP A 488 1.45 -1.15 -20.15
C ASP A 488 1.04 -0.90 -18.69
N ILE A 489 1.84 -0.12 -17.99
CA ILE A 489 1.48 0.36 -16.66
C ILE A 489 0.62 1.62 -16.79
N ILE A 490 -0.48 1.68 -16.07
CA ILE A 490 -1.35 2.86 -16.03
C ILE A 490 -1.02 3.66 -14.77
N LEU A 491 -0.52 4.87 -14.95
CA LEU A 491 -0.32 5.83 -13.88
C LEU A 491 -1.43 6.87 -13.91
N ILE A 492 -2.08 7.09 -12.76
CA ILE A 492 -3.01 8.22 -12.57
C ILE A 492 -2.47 9.08 -11.43
N THR A 493 -2.17 10.34 -11.72
CA THR A 493 -1.60 11.27 -10.73
C THR A 493 -2.20 12.67 -10.89
N GLY A 494 -1.98 13.54 -9.90
CA GLY A 494 -2.39 14.94 -9.99
C GLY A 494 -1.25 15.83 -10.49
N ASP A 495 -1.61 16.96 -11.09
CA ASP A 495 -0.68 18.01 -11.58
C ASP A 495 0.28 18.51 -10.49
N GLY A 496 -0.19 18.65 -9.25
CA GLY A 496 0.65 19.01 -8.11
C GLY A 496 1.49 17.85 -7.56
N SER A 497 0.94 16.63 -7.55
CA SER A 497 1.64 15.47 -6.99
C SER A 497 2.85 15.06 -7.83
N ILE A 498 2.75 15.09 -9.16
CA ILE A 498 3.83 14.67 -10.05
C ILE A 498 5.07 15.56 -9.93
N GLN A 499 4.90 16.84 -9.50
CA GLN A 499 6.02 17.79 -9.34
C GLN A 499 7.10 17.29 -8.37
N MET A 500 6.74 16.46 -7.40
CA MET A 500 7.66 16.05 -6.33
C MET A 500 8.70 15.00 -6.76
N ASN A 501 8.48 14.34 -7.91
CA ASN A 501 9.43 13.39 -8.51
C ASN A 501 9.45 13.53 -10.05
N LEU A 502 9.26 14.74 -10.55
CA LEU A 502 9.11 15.03 -11.98
C LEU A 502 10.32 14.57 -12.81
N GLN A 503 11.53 14.61 -12.23
CA GLN A 503 12.78 14.19 -12.86
C GLN A 503 12.77 12.72 -13.29
N GLU A 504 11.92 11.89 -12.68
CA GLU A 504 11.78 10.47 -13.04
C GLU A 504 11.10 10.25 -14.41
N LEU A 505 10.58 11.31 -15.04
CA LEU A 505 10.17 11.24 -16.45
C LEU A 505 11.35 10.84 -17.34
N GLU A 506 12.58 11.31 -17.02
CA GLU A 506 13.79 10.89 -17.74
C GLU A 506 14.07 9.39 -17.55
N THR A 507 13.89 8.86 -16.35
CA THR A 507 14.02 7.41 -16.09
C THR A 507 13.08 6.61 -16.99
N VAL A 508 11.82 7.04 -17.13
CA VAL A 508 10.83 6.39 -18.00
C VAL A 508 11.27 6.40 -19.46
N VAL A 509 11.71 7.54 -19.97
CA VAL A 509 12.12 7.68 -21.39
C VAL A 509 13.41 6.92 -21.68
N SER A 510 14.43 7.08 -20.83
CA SER A 510 15.74 6.42 -21.00
C SER A 510 15.61 4.90 -21.03
N HIS A 511 14.70 4.32 -20.27
CA HIS A 511 14.43 2.89 -20.22
C HIS A 511 13.27 2.45 -21.13
N ARG A 512 12.65 3.38 -21.89
CA ARG A 512 11.50 3.11 -22.79
C ARG A 512 10.36 2.36 -22.10
N MET A 513 10.08 2.70 -20.85
CA MET A 513 9.07 2.02 -20.05
C MET A 513 7.66 2.29 -20.59
N PRO A 514 6.82 1.28 -20.85
CA PRO A 514 5.48 1.46 -21.40
C PRO A 514 4.50 1.93 -20.32
N ILE A 515 4.62 3.20 -19.90
CA ILE A 515 3.79 3.80 -18.85
C ILE A 515 2.87 4.85 -19.46
N LYS A 516 1.55 4.65 -19.33
CA LYS A 516 0.52 5.62 -19.72
C LYS A 516 0.23 6.52 -18.53
N ILE A 517 0.65 7.77 -18.61
CA ILE A 517 0.60 8.74 -17.52
C ILE A 517 -0.62 9.65 -17.70
N PHE A 518 -1.69 9.39 -16.93
CA PHE A 518 -2.85 10.28 -16.88
C PHE A 518 -2.68 11.28 -15.74
N ILE A 519 -2.61 12.57 -16.09
CA ILE A 519 -2.44 13.66 -15.14
C ILE A 519 -3.77 14.39 -14.97
N ILE A 520 -4.37 14.27 -13.79
CA ILE A 520 -5.55 15.03 -13.41
C ILE A 520 -5.11 16.47 -13.12
N ASN A 521 -5.39 17.38 -14.04
CA ASN A 521 -5.13 18.80 -13.86
C ASN A 521 -6.37 19.50 -13.27
N ASN A 522 -6.28 19.80 -12.00
CA ASN A 522 -7.26 20.60 -11.27
C ASN A 522 -6.64 21.89 -10.71
N GLY A 523 -5.55 22.37 -11.31
CA GLY A 523 -4.87 23.61 -10.95
C GLY A 523 -4.24 23.57 -9.57
N GLY A 524 -3.80 22.39 -9.09
CA GLY A 524 -3.06 22.26 -7.84
C GLY A 524 -3.62 21.27 -6.81
N TYR A 525 -3.63 21.65 -5.53
CA TYR A 525 -3.94 20.76 -4.40
C TYR A 525 -5.44 20.78 -4.04
N HIS A 526 -6.25 20.15 -4.88
CA HIS A 526 -7.71 20.23 -4.78
C HIS A 526 -8.30 19.73 -3.45
N SER A 527 -7.73 18.67 -2.84
CA SER A 527 -8.17 18.20 -1.51
C SER A 527 -8.01 19.29 -0.44
N ILE A 528 -6.91 20.04 -0.49
CA ILE A 528 -6.65 21.15 0.44
C ILE A 528 -7.52 22.35 0.10
N ARG A 529 -7.76 22.62 -1.20
CA ARG A 529 -8.72 23.64 -1.64
C ARG A 529 -10.09 23.43 -1.03
N GLN A 530 -10.63 22.19 -1.11
CA GLN A 530 -11.91 21.85 -0.48
C GLN A 530 -11.88 22.03 1.04
N THR A 531 -10.80 21.63 1.70
CA THR A 531 -10.64 21.78 3.15
C THR A 531 -10.64 23.25 3.54
N GLN A 532 -9.86 24.08 2.86
CA GLN A 532 -9.79 25.52 3.15
C GLN A 532 -11.15 26.19 2.93
N LYS A 533 -11.80 25.97 1.79
CA LYS A 533 -13.13 26.50 1.49
C LYS A 533 -14.16 26.11 2.55
N ASN A 534 -14.18 24.87 2.99
CA ASN A 534 -15.18 24.35 3.93
C ASN A 534 -15.00 24.82 5.37
N PHE A 535 -13.76 25.04 5.82
CA PHE A 535 -13.48 25.34 7.23
C PHE A 535 -13.02 26.77 7.47
N PHE A 536 -12.35 27.41 6.50
CA PHE A 536 -11.71 28.70 6.72
C PHE A 536 -12.22 29.80 5.78
N GLY A 537 -12.75 29.44 4.60
CA GLY A 537 -13.22 30.40 3.60
C GLY A 537 -12.08 31.00 2.77
N GLU A 538 -12.37 32.14 2.12
CA GLU A 538 -11.40 32.90 1.32
C GLU A 538 -10.65 33.93 2.18
N PRO A 539 -9.40 34.34 1.85
CA PRO A 539 -8.63 33.89 0.69
C PRO A 539 -7.99 32.51 0.87
N LEU A 540 -7.82 31.75 -0.23
CA LEU A 540 -7.10 30.48 -0.24
C LEU A 540 -5.58 30.72 -0.26
N ILE A 541 -4.79 29.81 0.33
CA ILE A 541 -3.34 29.92 0.42
C ILE A 541 -2.64 28.60 0.02
N GLY A 542 -1.55 28.70 -0.75
CA GLY A 542 -0.63 27.60 -1.04
C GLY A 542 -1.23 26.39 -1.77
N ILE A 543 -2.29 26.57 -2.54
CA ILE A 543 -3.03 25.46 -3.16
C ILE A 543 -2.88 25.37 -4.66
N GLY A 544 -2.55 26.47 -5.33
CA GLY A 544 -2.44 26.48 -6.78
C GLY A 544 -2.63 27.85 -7.39
N VAL A 545 -3.01 27.87 -8.67
CA VAL A 545 -3.13 29.09 -9.45
C VAL A 545 -4.16 30.07 -8.85
N ASP A 546 -5.27 29.56 -8.37
CA ASP A 546 -6.37 30.34 -7.75
C ASP A 546 -6.01 30.94 -6.38
N SER A 547 -5.01 30.43 -5.67
CA SER A 547 -4.47 31.12 -4.48
C SER A 547 -3.51 32.25 -4.82
N GLY A 548 -2.98 32.29 -6.05
CA GLY A 548 -2.08 33.33 -6.55
C GLY A 548 -0.65 33.31 -6.00
N ASP A 549 -0.31 32.34 -5.17
CA ASP A 549 0.97 32.18 -4.48
C ASP A 549 1.74 30.92 -4.85
N LEU A 550 1.13 30.03 -5.67
CA LEU A 550 1.75 28.80 -6.15
C LEU A 550 1.37 28.54 -7.62
N GLY A 551 2.38 28.30 -8.46
CA GLY A 551 2.18 27.99 -9.87
C GLY A 551 2.59 26.56 -10.23
N PHE A 552 2.08 26.06 -11.36
CA PHE A 552 2.45 24.78 -11.95
C PHE A 552 2.91 24.95 -13.39
N PRO A 553 3.88 24.15 -13.86
CA PRO A 553 4.34 24.22 -15.25
C PRO A 553 3.29 23.66 -16.21
N SER A 554 3.38 24.03 -17.49
CA SER A 554 2.63 23.39 -18.57
C SER A 554 3.11 21.95 -18.76
N MET A 555 2.20 20.97 -18.64
CA MET A 555 2.52 19.56 -18.88
C MET A 555 2.86 19.28 -20.33
N GLU A 556 2.24 19.99 -21.28
CA GLU A 556 2.59 19.91 -22.70
C GLU A 556 4.08 20.28 -22.95
N LYS A 557 4.56 21.38 -22.33
CA LYS A 557 5.96 21.79 -22.46
C LYS A 557 6.90 20.81 -21.78
N LEU A 558 6.50 20.23 -20.66
CA LEU A 558 7.28 19.19 -19.98
C LEU A 558 7.32 17.90 -20.82
N ALA A 559 6.19 17.48 -21.37
CA ALA A 559 6.13 16.35 -22.29
C ALA A 559 7.09 16.54 -23.47
N TRP A 560 7.06 17.72 -24.09
CA TRP A 560 8.00 18.07 -25.16
C TRP A 560 9.47 18.02 -24.70
N ALA A 561 9.78 18.59 -23.53
CA ALA A 561 11.15 18.65 -23.01
C ALA A 561 11.74 17.26 -22.71
N TYR A 562 10.93 16.33 -22.21
CA TYR A 562 11.33 14.94 -21.93
C TYR A 562 11.11 13.98 -23.12
N GLY A 563 10.52 14.46 -24.23
CA GLY A 563 10.30 13.65 -25.43
C GLY A 563 9.09 12.71 -25.38
N PHE A 564 8.09 12.99 -24.55
CA PHE A 564 6.85 12.25 -24.50
C PHE A 564 5.86 12.70 -25.57
N PRO A 565 5.13 11.78 -26.23
CA PRO A 565 3.86 12.10 -26.84
C PRO A 565 2.89 12.71 -25.82
N TYR A 566 2.09 13.68 -26.26
CA TYR A 566 1.16 14.40 -25.39
C TYR A 566 -0.25 14.38 -25.95
N VAL A 567 -1.21 14.06 -25.07
CA VAL A 567 -2.65 14.11 -25.35
C VAL A 567 -3.32 15.02 -24.32
N ALA A 568 -4.29 15.81 -24.73
CA ALA A 568 -5.09 16.65 -23.84
C ALA A 568 -6.57 16.25 -23.91
N ILE A 569 -7.25 16.25 -22.76
CA ILE A 569 -8.68 16.00 -22.62
C ILE A 569 -9.32 17.22 -21.97
N HIS A 570 -10.23 17.90 -22.67
CA HIS A 570 -10.85 19.15 -22.23
C HIS A 570 -12.33 19.01 -21.83
N GLY A 571 -12.93 17.87 -21.96
CA GLY A 571 -14.33 17.72 -21.57
C GLY A 571 -14.83 16.29 -21.63
N ASN A 572 -16.00 16.03 -21.03
CA ASN A 572 -16.57 14.68 -20.98
C ASN A 572 -16.79 14.06 -22.37
N LYS A 573 -17.05 14.87 -23.38
CA LYS A 573 -17.31 14.40 -24.76
C LYS A 573 -16.08 13.75 -25.40
N GLU A 574 -14.88 14.15 -24.97
CA GLU A 574 -13.62 13.65 -25.52
C GLU A 574 -13.07 12.43 -24.77
N LEU A 575 -13.59 12.16 -23.55
CA LEU A 575 -13.04 11.13 -22.64
C LEU A 575 -12.85 9.78 -23.33
N GLY A 576 -13.90 9.28 -24.00
CA GLY A 576 -13.86 7.97 -24.64
C GLY A 576 -12.76 7.86 -25.69
N GLU A 577 -12.80 8.78 -26.67
CA GLU A 577 -11.88 8.80 -27.81
C GLU A 577 -10.43 9.02 -27.38
N LYS A 578 -10.19 10.03 -26.53
CA LYS A 578 -8.84 10.41 -26.13
C LYS A 578 -8.19 9.41 -25.17
N VAL A 579 -8.96 8.74 -24.32
CA VAL A 579 -8.45 7.64 -23.51
C VAL A 579 -8.06 6.47 -24.41
N GLU A 580 -8.87 6.08 -25.39
CA GLU A 580 -8.53 5.03 -26.35
C GLU A 580 -7.31 5.40 -27.18
N GLU A 581 -7.21 6.65 -27.67
CA GLU A 581 -6.02 7.18 -28.34
C GLU A 581 -4.77 7.00 -27.48
N THR A 582 -4.82 7.42 -26.21
CA THR A 582 -3.70 7.32 -25.26
C THR A 582 -3.28 5.87 -25.02
N LEU A 583 -4.25 4.98 -24.79
CA LEU A 583 -3.98 3.57 -24.54
C LEU A 583 -3.43 2.82 -25.76
N ALA A 584 -3.76 3.28 -26.98
CA ALA A 584 -3.31 2.66 -28.22
C ALA A 584 -1.91 3.10 -28.67
N MET A 585 -1.34 4.17 -28.10
CA MET A 585 0.01 4.62 -28.44
C MET A 585 1.06 3.66 -27.93
N ASP A 586 2.11 3.40 -28.69
CA ASP A 586 3.25 2.61 -28.24
C ASP A 586 4.14 3.41 -27.27
N GLY A 587 4.67 2.72 -26.25
CA GLY A 587 5.62 3.30 -25.28
C GLY A 587 4.98 4.29 -24.28
N PRO A 588 5.78 5.16 -23.66
CA PRO A 588 5.30 6.10 -22.66
C PRO A 588 4.53 7.28 -23.29
N VAL A 589 3.44 7.68 -22.64
CA VAL A 589 2.59 8.80 -23.10
C VAL A 589 2.15 9.63 -21.90
N ILE A 590 2.08 10.95 -22.04
CA ILE A 590 1.44 11.85 -21.09
C ILE A 590 0.07 12.25 -21.63
N CYS A 591 -0.98 11.96 -20.88
CA CYS A 591 -2.34 12.41 -21.13
C CYS A 591 -2.78 13.34 -20.00
N GLU A 592 -2.95 14.63 -20.30
CA GLU A 592 -3.41 15.63 -19.34
C GLU A 592 -4.93 15.76 -19.41
N VAL A 593 -5.59 15.58 -18.28
CA VAL A 593 -7.04 15.64 -18.16
C VAL A 593 -7.43 16.87 -17.37
N PHE A 594 -7.93 17.89 -18.03
CA PHE A 594 -8.42 19.11 -17.39
C PHE A 594 -9.77 18.83 -16.74
N VAL A 595 -9.85 19.03 -15.42
CA VAL A 595 -11.06 18.69 -14.66
C VAL A 595 -11.62 19.89 -13.90
N THR A 596 -12.95 19.95 -13.84
CA THR A 596 -13.67 21.02 -13.13
C THR A 596 -13.38 21.00 -11.64
N LEU A 597 -13.26 22.18 -11.04
CA LEU A 597 -13.07 22.39 -9.60
C LEU A 597 -14.39 22.29 -8.80
N ASP A 598 -15.52 22.26 -9.47
CA ASP A 598 -16.84 22.24 -8.82
C ASP A 598 -17.25 20.83 -8.34
N GLN A 599 -16.49 19.80 -8.71
CA GLN A 599 -16.77 18.44 -8.29
C GLN A 599 -16.19 18.15 -6.90
N ASN A 600 -17.07 17.98 -5.92
CA ASN A 600 -16.68 17.48 -4.60
C ASN A 600 -16.40 15.96 -4.61
N PHE A 601 -15.57 15.50 -3.67
CA PHE A 601 -15.40 14.06 -3.42
C PHE A 601 -16.67 13.50 -2.77
N GLU A 602 -17.29 12.52 -3.42
CA GLU A 602 -18.54 11.91 -2.97
C GLU A 602 -18.70 10.46 -3.48
N PRO A 603 -19.29 9.56 -2.65
CA PRO A 603 -19.67 9.80 -1.26
C PRO A 603 -18.46 9.82 -0.33
N LYS A 604 -18.54 10.52 0.80
CA LYS A 604 -17.49 10.50 1.84
C LYS A 604 -18.03 10.76 3.23
N SER A 605 -17.32 10.33 4.25
CA SER A 605 -17.58 10.78 5.63
C SER A 605 -17.31 12.28 5.74
N ALA A 606 -18.26 13.00 6.29
CA ALA A 606 -18.16 14.45 6.52
C ALA A 606 -18.84 14.84 7.83
N ALA A 607 -18.33 15.87 8.48
CA ALA A 607 -19.01 16.41 9.65
C ALA A 607 -20.41 16.94 9.29
N LYS A 608 -21.41 16.58 10.09
CA LYS A 608 -22.79 17.03 9.96
C LYS A 608 -23.06 18.13 10.99
N ARG A 609 -23.57 19.25 10.54
CA ARG A 609 -24.00 20.34 11.45
C ARG A 609 -25.44 20.08 11.89
N LEU A 610 -25.63 19.95 13.19
CA LEU A 610 -26.96 19.83 13.79
C LEU A 610 -27.69 21.17 13.83
N PRO A 611 -29.03 21.19 14.04
CA PRO A 611 -29.81 22.41 14.13
C PRO A 611 -29.35 23.40 15.22
N ASP A 612 -28.72 22.88 16.28
CA ASP A 612 -28.16 23.68 17.40
C ASP A 612 -26.76 24.24 17.09
N GLY A 613 -26.23 23.98 15.87
CA GLY A 613 -24.89 24.38 15.42
C GLY A 613 -23.76 23.43 15.76
N THR A 614 -24.01 22.38 16.54
CA THR A 614 -23.01 21.37 16.91
C THR A 614 -22.55 20.59 15.69
N LEU A 615 -21.24 20.35 15.57
CA LEU A 615 -20.64 19.47 14.55
C LEU A 615 -20.50 18.06 15.12
N VAL A 616 -21.03 17.07 14.40
CA VAL A 616 -20.91 15.65 14.75
C VAL A 616 -20.33 14.87 13.58
N SER A 617 -19.59 13.80 13.89
CA SER A 617 -19.18 12.80 12.91
C SER A 617 -20.25 11.73 12.85
N PRO A 618 -21.02 11.60 11.74
CA PRO A 618 -22.01 10.54 11.61
C PRO A 618 -21.34 9.17 11.51
N PRO A 619 -22.08 8.08 11.77
CA PRO A 619 -21.60 6.73 11.49
C PRO A 619 -21.44 6.52 9.99
N LEU A 620 -20.70 5.48 9.58
CA LEU A 620 -20.32 5.26 8.18
C LEU A 620 -21.47 4.92 7.23
N GLU A 621 -22.63 4.55 7.74
CA GLU A 621 -23.83 4.41 6.90
C GLU A 621 -24.35 5.78 6.41
N ASP A 622 -24.02 6.88 7.08
CA ASP A 622 -24.53 8.23 6.76
C ASP A 622 -23.42 9.09 6.09
N LEU A 623 -23.05 8.74 4.86
CA LEU A 623 -22.07 9.47 4.07
C LEU A 623 -22.66 10.72 3.40
N SER A 624 -21.83 11.76 3.25
CA SER A 624 -22.19 12.96 2.47
C SER A 624 -22.06 12.68 0.93
N PRO A 625 -23.02 13.21 0.11
CA PRO A 625 -24.24 13.93 0.43
C PRO A 625 -25.22 13.10 1.25
N PHE A 626 -25.73 13.65 2.36
CA PHE A 626 -26.59 12.89 3.27
C PHE A 626 -27.91 12.50 2.62
N LEU A 627 -28.31 11.23 2.80
CA LEU A 627 -29.60 10.74 2.33
C LEU A 627 -30.73 11.22 3.25
N PRO A 628 -31.97 11.34 2.72
CA PRO A 628 -33.15 11.64 3.54
C PRO A 628 -33.37 10.60 4.67
N ASP A 629 -33.89 11.03 5.80
CA ASP A 629 -34.13 10.16 6.95
C ASP A 629 -35.06 8.98 6.61
N GLU A 630 -36.11 9.20 5.81
CA GLU A 630 -37.04 8.14 5.35
C GLU A 630 -36.32 7.07 4.49
N GLU A 631 -35.35 7.49 3.71
CA GLU A 631 -34.53 6.58 2.89
C GLU A 631 -33.58 5.79 3.77
N MET A 632 -32.90 6.44 4.71
CA MET A 632 -32.05 5.79 5.69
C MET A 632 -32.81 4.79 6.56
N ASP A 633 -34.07 5.07 6.94
CA ASP A 633 -34.92 4.15 7.69
C ASP A 633 -35.29 2.89 6.90
N ARG A 634 -35.30 2.95 5.57
CA ARG A 634 -35.49 1.78 4.69
C ARG A 634 -34.21 0.97 4.48
N ILE A 635 -33.06 1.62 4.49
CA ILE A 635 -31.76 0.97 4.29
C ILE A 635 -31.30 0.24 5.54
N MET A 636 -31.51 0.85 6.73
CA MET A 636 -30.97 0.29 7.97
C MET A 636 -31.87 -0.83 8.52
N LEU A 637 -31.28 -2.04 8.55
CA LEU A 637 -31.91 -3.23 9.14
C LEU A 637 -31.66 -3.37 10.64
N ILE A 638 -30.84 -2.47 11.19
CA ILE A 638 -30.51 -2.33 12.62
C ILE A 638 -30.96 -0.97 13.11
N PRO A 639 -31.10 -0.75 14.44
CA PRO A 639 -31.48 0.55 14.96
C PRO A 639 -30.51 1.65 14.52
N ARG A 640 -31.06 2.74 13.98
CA ARG A 640 -30.26 3.93 13.66
C ARG A 640 -29.76 4.58 14.93
N ILE A 641 -28.54 5.11 14.87
CA ILE A 641 -28.03 5.96 15.92
C ILE A 641 -28.73 7.31 15.78
N LYS A 642 -29.77 7.52 16.59
CA LYS A 642 -30.36 8.85 16.76
C LYS A 642 -29.37 9.73 17.51
N LYS A 643 -29.26 10.97 17.10
CA LYS A 643 -28.32 12.03 17.54
C LYS A 643 -28.16 12.13 19.04
#